data_b36ca80f015a43c48f24bbfb2790417c
#
_entry.id   b36ca80f015a43c48f24bbfb2790417c
#
_cell.length_a   1.000
_cell.length_b   1.000
_cell.length_c   1.000
_cell.angle_alpha   90.00
_cell.angle_beta   90.00
_cell.angle_gamma   90.00
#
_symmetry.space_group_name_H-M   'P 1'
#
loop_
_entity.id
_entity.type
_entity.pdbx_description
1 polymer ?
#
loop_
_entity_poly.entity_id
_entity_poly.type
_entity_poly.pdbx_seq_one_letter_code
_entity_poly.pdbx_strand_id
1 'polypeptide(L)'
;MLKKTLFAFALSLISVMTFAQNLNVSLVGHTQYTEDANDIWGYKDAVSGIEYAIIGLQNGTSIVSLADPTNPTQVAYIAGVSSIWRDIKTWGNYAYVTTDQGADGLTIINLANLPNSVTSTNWKPTLTVNGQSGTLEKAHNIWMDENGYAYLSGANLGVGGVMILDVHTTPGTPIYMGATPNHYSHDCYARGDTLYTADIYLGAFTIYDVSNKANPVFLGSHPTELSFTHNLWLSDDSHTLFTTDEKPNASVGAYDVSNPSNIIELDQFRPLQTLGQGVIPHNVHVWDDYLIVSYYTDGLILVDGSRPENLIEVGSFDTYLTSSGGFSGSWGAYPYLPSGLILVSDINSGLYVFQPTYVRACWLEGTVTDAVSGSFVNNASVQIVGELATDNSDVFGEYATGMATSGTYNVEVLASGYTPTSATVTLTNGQITIQNFQLSPAVPFTVNGQVVNEQGLPVENARVLLAGLVTDYDFTTDASGDFSATMDNGTYNVLAGKWGYKTRLIQDTLLDISNSNIIIELQTGYKDEFILDLGWLTTSTAQSGDWERGKPVGISDATYGQVVPADDIQTDLGDACYVTENGGSSAGSNDVDNGIVRLISPMFDGTIYNQPHVSLATWFVNVGGNGTPNDALVLQVSNGSATVTIENISTSASAWILKDYRLSDHIAISNTMRFIIETSDLQGSGHIVEAAVDDFEVYEGQPSSTNAIENLSANMTIYPNPFHESMRIEYELLTENATLAIYNTIGQVVENHFINNKNGVLEVGQNLEKGVYFIRIIQNEKTSETKKIVKF
;
A
#
# COMPACT_ATOMS: atom_id res chain seq x y z
N MET A 1 -8.90 -33.48 -35.97
CA MET A 1 -8.05 -33.56 -34.79
C MET A 1 -7.49 -32.15 -34.49
N LEU A 2 -8.25 -31.35 -33.75
CA LEU A 2 -7.80 -30.05 -33.28
C LEU A 2 -7.45 -30.20 -31.79
N LYS A 3 -6.20 -29.96 -31.44
CA LYS A 3 -5.75 -29.90 -30.04
C LYS A 3 -6.30 -28.62 -29.41
N LYS A 4 -7.24 -28.75 -28.48
CA LYS A 4 -7.62 -27.70 -27.57
C LYS A 4 -6.51 -27.56 -26.52
N THR A 5 -5.76 -26.49 -26.59
CA THR A 5 -4.86 -26.09 -25.52
C THR A 5 -5.70 -25.44 -24.44
N LEU A 6 -5.93 -26.11 -23.32
CA LEU A 6 -6.46 -25.51 -22.11
C LEU A 6 -5.38 -24.56 -21.55
N PHE A 7 -5.65 -23.28 -21.54
CA PHE A 7 -4.98 -22.34 -20.62
C PHE A 7 -5.67 -22.47 -19.26
N ALA A 8 -5.08 -23.24 -18.39
CA ALA A 8 -5.35 -23.17 -16.97
C ALA A 8 -4.58 -21.94 -16.42
N PHE A 9 -5.26 -20.85 -16.14
CA PHE A 9 -4.74 -19.79 -15.25
C PHE A 9 -4.76 -20.40 -13.84
N ALA A 10 -3.66 -21.00 -13.45
CA ALA A 10 -3.36 -21.15 -12.03
C ALA A 10 -2.95 -19.76 -11.53
N LEU A 11 -3.84 -19.09 -10.79
CA LEU A 11 -3.40 -18.05 -9.87
C LEU A 11 -2.50 -18.76 -8.85
N SER A 12 -1.20 -18.82 -9.13
CA SER A 12 -0.22 -19.02 -8.10
C SER A 12 -0.14 -17.68 -7.35
N LEU A 13 -0.87 -17.56 -6.24
CA LEU A 13 -0.50 -16.60 -5.20
C LEU A 13 0.92 -16.96 -4.76
N ILE A 14 1.87 -16.32 -5.39
CA ILE A 14 3.16 -16.08 -4.80
C ILE A 14 2.88 -14.98 -3.78
N SER A 15 2.96 -15.28 -2.50
CA SER A 15 3.25 -14.27 -1.51
C SER A 15 4.63 -13.71 -1.91
N VAL A 16 4.60 -12.71 -2.77
CA VAL A 16 5.73 -11.86 -3.00
C VAL A 16 5.85 -11.10 -1.68
N MET A 17 6.81 -11.47 -0.84
CA MET A 17 7.49 -10.43 -0.09
C MET A 17 7.90 -9.45 -1.19
N THR A 18 7.17 -8.36 -1.31
CA THR A 18 7.51 -7.26 -2.17
C THR A 18 8.79 -6.67 -1.60
N PHE A 19 9.93 -7.17 -2.04
CA PHE A 19 11.10 -6.33 -2.10
C PHE A 19 10.65 -5.17 -2.99
N ALA A 20 10.76 -3.95 -2.51
CA ALA A 20 10.52 -2.76 -3.29
C ALA A 20 11.20 -2.95 -4.65
N GLN A 21 10.39 -3.06 -5.69
CA GLN A 21 10.93 -3.31 -7.02
C GLN A 21 11.38 -1.94 -7.54
N ASN A 22 12.68 -1.65 -7.43
CA ASN A 22 13.24 -0.41 -7.94
C ASN A 22 12.98 -0.33 -9.44
N LEU A 23 12.28 0.72 -9.86
CA LEU A 23 11.98 0.97 -11.26
C LEU A 23 12.87 2.09 -11.79
N ASN A 24 13.72 1.80 -12.75
CA ASN A 24 14.56 2.80 -13.47
C ASN A 24 15.40 3.74 -12.58
N VAL A 25 15.61 3.41 -11.31
CA VAL A 25 16.44 4.14 -10.34
C VAL A 25 17.38 3.15 -9.66
N SER A 26 18.66 3.48 -9.60
CA SER A 26 19.69 2.66 -8.93
C SER A 26 20.41 3.45 -7.83
N LEU A 27 20.67 2.80 -6.70
CA LEU A 27 21.45 3.37 -5.61
C LEU A 27 22.93 3.41 -6.00
N VAL A 28 23.54 4.58 -5.87
CA VAL A 28 24.97 4.82 -6.10
C VAL A 28 25.72 4.88 -4.78
N GLY A 29 25.21 5.66 -3.81
CA GLY A 29 25.83 5.82 -2.51
C GLY A 29 24.83 6.20 -1.43
N HIS A 30 25.21 5.98 -0.18
CA HIS A 30 24.37 6.26 0.98
C HIS A 30 25.22 6.69 2.18
N THR A 31 24.70 7.63 2.97
CA THR A 31 25.33 8.06 4.23
C THR A 31 24.27 8.10 5.32
N GLN A 32 24.42 7.23 6.30
CA GLN A 32 23.57 7.15 7.49
C GLN A 32 23.93 8.26 8.48
N TYR A 33 22.92 8.87 9.11
CA TYR A 33 23.08 9.78 10.26
C TYR A 33 22.47 9.18 11.52
N THR A 34 22.89 9.70 12.67
CA THR A 34 22.33 9.31 14.00
C THR A 34 21.21 10.23 14.45
N GLU A 35 20.92 11.25 13.71
CA GLU A 35 19.87 12.25 13.92
C GLU A 35 18.99 12.32 12.67
N ASP A 36 17.75 12.73 12.84
CA ASP A 36 16.78 12.79 11.74
C ASP A 36 17.24 13.80 10.69
N ALA A 37 17.17 13.40 9.43
CA ALA A 37 17.39 14.28 8.30
C ALA A 37 16.09 15.00 7.91
N ASN A 38 16.25 16.16 7.26
CA ASN A 38 15.17 16.92 6.66
C ASN A 38 15.54 17.36 5.24
N ASP A 39 15.36 18.61 4.82
CA ASP A 39 15.54 18.96 3.42
C ASP A 39 16.99 18.83 2.92
N ILE A 40 17.16 18.80 1.62
CA ILE A 40 18.43 18.61 0.91
C ILE A 40 18.54 19.54 -0.30
N TRP A 41 19.76 20.04 -0.53
CA TRP A 41 20.08 20.80 -1.73
C TRP A 41 21.45 20.41 -2.27
N GLY A 42 21.63 20.52 -3.58
CA GLY A 42 22.91 20.28 -4.22
C GLY A 42 23.72 21.57 -4.42
N TYR A 43 25.03 21.44 -4.44
CA TYR A 43 25.96 22.51 -4.80
C TYR A 43 27.12 21.97 -5.64
N LYS A 44 27.51 22.71 -6.68
CA LYS A 44 28.74 22.44 -7.44
C LYS A 44 29.73 23.58 -7.24
N ASP A 45 30.91 23.27 -6.71
CA ASP A 45 31.99 24.24 -6.64
C ASP A 45 32.52 24.53 -8.04
N ALA A 46 32.43 25.79 -8.44
CA ALA A 46 32.86 26.24 -9.78
C ALA A 46 34.38 26.15 -10.03
N VAL A 47 35.19 26.09 -8.96
CA VAL A 47 36.65 26.05 -9.03
C VAL A 47 37.17 24.62 -9.12
N SER A 48 36.75 23.74 -8.22
CA SER A 48 37.18 22.33 -8.20
C SER A 48 36.35 21.44 -9.12
N GLY A 49 35.12 21.85 -9.46
CA GLY A 49 34.16 21.06 -10.17
C GLY A 49 33.51 19.97 -9.34
N ILE A 50 33.84 19.86 -8.06
CA ILE A 50 33.26 18.86 -7.13
C ILE A 50 31.81 19.23 -6.81
N GLU A 51 30.96 18.24 -6.84
CA GLU A 51 29.56 18.33 -6.41
C GLU A 51 29.44 17.98 -4.93
N TYR A 52 28.49 18.60 -4.27
CA TYR A 52 28.22 18.43 -2.84
C TYR A 52 26.72 18.29 -2.59
N ALA A 53 26.36 17.44 -1.62
CA ALA A 53 25.05 17.46 -0.98
C ALA A 53 25.11 18.34 0.26
N ILE A 54 24.17 19.23 0.42
CA ILE A 54 23.95 20.01 1.65
C ILE A 54 22.64 19.50 2.24
N ILE A 55 22.72 18.78 3.37
CA ILE A 55 21.58 18.13 4.00
C ILE A 55 21.31 18.74 5.37
N GLY A 56 20.04 19.07 5.61
CA GLY A 56 19.57 19.49 6.90
C GLY A 56 19.43 18.29 7.84
N LEU A 57 19.86 18.48 9.10
CA LEU A 57 19.76 17.49 10.17
C LEU A 57 19.11 18.16 11.38
N GLN A 58 18.57 17.40 12.30
CA GLN A 58 17.87 17.94 13.47
C GLN A 58 18.68 19.02 14.23
N ASN A 59 20.01 18.84 14.39
CA ASN A 59 20.84 19.74 15.18
C ASN A 59 21.86 20.55 14.36
N GLY A 60 21.73 20.56 13.02
CA GLY A 60 22.63 21.30 12.16
C GLY A 60 22.46 21.02 10.69
N THR A 61 23.48 21.39 9.92
CA THR A 61 23.55 21.20 8.47
C THR A 61 24.86 20.50 8.12
N SER A 62 24.79 19.39 7.41
CA SER A 62 25.94 18.62 6.94
C SER A 62 26.24 18.98 5.46
N ILE A 63 27.53 19.12 5.12
CA ILE A 63 28.00 19.29 3.73
C ILE A 63 28.82 18.05 3.38
N VAL A 64 28.37 17.34 2.35
CA VAL A 64 28.90 16.05 1.93
C VAL A 64 29.50 16.16 0.53
N SER A 65 30.77 15.79 0.38
CA SER A 65 31.44 15.74 -0.91
C SER A 65 31.02 14.51 -1.70
N LEU A 66 30.70 14.71 -2.96
CA LEU A 66 30.39 13.68 -3.96
C LEU A 66 31.56 13.49 -4.95
N ALA A 67 32.81 13.82 -4.53
CA ALA A 67 34.00 13.54 -5.35
C ALA A 67 34.11 12.03 -5.69
N ASP A 68 33.66 11.18 -4.79
CA ASP A 68 33.32 9.79 -5.03
C ASP A 68 31.86 9.57 -4.60
N PRO A 69 30.91 9.56 -5.53
CA PRO A 69 29.49 9.44 -5.19
C PRO A 69 29.11 8.06 -4.65
N THR A 70 29.97 7.03 -4.82
CA THR A 70 29.74 5.70 -4.23
C THR A 70 30.09 5.64 -2.74
N ASN A 71 30.85 6.63 -2.26
CA ASN A 71 31.26 6.78 -0.86
C ASN A 71 31.20 8.26 -0.44
N PRO A 72 29.99 8.84 -0.32
CA PRO A 72 29.80 10.24 0.03
C PRO A 72 30.46 10.55 1.38
N THR A 73 31.23 11.66 1.45
CA THR A 73 32.04 11.97 2.63
C THR A 73 31.69 13.34 3.21
N GLN A 74 31.28 13.41 4.46
CA GLN A 74 31.05 14.67 5.16
C GLN A 74 32.35 15.47 5.27
N VAL A 75 32.35 16.71 4.73
CA VAL A 75 33.50 17.62 4.76
C VAL A 75 33.29 18.77 5.75
N ALA A 76 32.04 19.10 6.09
CA ALA A 76 31.74 20.09 7.10
C ALA A 76 30.40 19.77 7.82
N TYR A 77 30.27 20.27 9.04
CA TYR A 77 29.04 20.28 9.81
C TYR A 77 28.89 21.63 10.50
N ILE A 78 27.75 22.26 10.32
CA ILE A 78 27.38 23.53 10.91
C ILE A 78 26.32 23.28 11.97
N ALA A 79 26.69 23.33 13.23
CA ALA A 79 25.75 23.18 14.35
C ALA A 79 24.74 24.34 14.37
N GLY A 80 23.49 24.02 14.67
CA GLY A 80 22.36 24.96 14.78
C GLY A 80 21.42 24.60 15.91
N VAL A 81 20.35 25.38 16.07
CA VAL A 81 19.27 25.04 17.04
C VAL A 81 18.61 23.72 16.62
N SER A 82 18.05 22.98 17.59
CA SER A 82 17.28 21.78 17.26
C SER A 82 16.03 22.17 16.48
N SER A 83 15.89 21.63 15.28
CA SER A 83 14.73 21.78 14.39
C SER A 83 14.59 20.59 13.48
N ILE A 84 13.40 20.04 13.40
CA ILE A 84 13.07 18.97 12.43
C ILE A 84 12.73 19.54 11.03
N TRP A 85 12.68 20.86 10.90
CA TRP A 85 12.46 21.56 9.63
C TRP A 85 13.63 22.50 9.35
N ARG A 86 14.41 22.19 8.30
CA ARG A 86 15.43 23.05 7.72
C ARG A 86 15.29 22.97 6.22
N ASP A 87 15.10 24.10 5.57
CA ASP A 87 15.13 24.18 4.12
C ASP A 87 16.41 24.87 3.67
N ILE A 88 16.93 24.50 2.49
CA ILE A 88 18.26 24.84 2.00
C ILE A 88 18.20 25.24 0.54
N LYS A 89 18.73 26.45 0.21
CA LYS A 89 18.96 26.84 -1.19
C LYS A 89 20.33 27.52 -1.31
N THR A 90 20.86 27.59 -2.54
CA THR A 90 22.19 28.16 -2.81
C THR A 90 22.10 29.34 -3.78
N TRP A 91 23.00 30.32 -3.58
CA TRP A 91 23.24 31.39 -4.53
C TRP A 91 24.75 31.71 -4.57
N GLY A 92 25.36 31.63 -5.76
CA GLY A 92 26.82 31.78 -5.92
C GLY A 92 27.57 30.80 -5.01
N ASN A 93 28.44 31.31 -4.16
CA ASN A 93 29.19 30.52 -3.18
C ASN A 93 28.59 30.53 -1.78
N TYR A 94 27.28 30.73 -1.68
CA TYR A 94 26.58 30.75 -0.38
C TYR A 94 25.43 29.74 -0.36
N ALA A 95 25.26 29.08 0.80
CA ALA A 95 24.04 28.37 1.12
C ALA A 95 23.27 29.12 2.18
N TYR A 96 21.96 29.11 2.06
CA TYR A 96 21.00 29.74 2.96
C TYR A 96 20.13 28.65 3.54
N VAL A 97 20.07 28.60 4.89
CA VAL A 97 19.36 27.55 5.63
C VAL A 97 18.36 28.20 6.57
N THR A 98 17.10 27.86 6.43
CA THR A 98 16.04 28.23 7.35
C THR A 98 15.91 27.23 8.50
N THR A 99 15.24 27.60 9.55
CA THR A 99 14.75 26.73 10.62
C THR A 99 13.39 27.21 11.09
N ASP A 100 12.44 26.30 11.30
CA ASP A 100 11.11 26.67 11.82
C ASP A 100 11.01 26.51 13.34
N GLN A 101 12.01 25.91 13.98
CA GLN A 101 12.12 25.83 15.44
C GLN A 101 13.36 26.58 15.92
N GLY A 102 13.28 27.12 17.13
CA GLY A 102 14.38 27.91 17.72
C GLY A 102 14.45 29.36 17.20
N ALA A 103 15.63 29.95 17.21
CA ALA A 103 15.82 31.34 16.87
C ALA A 103 17.17 31.62 16.20
N ASP A 104 17.55 30.83 15.18
CA ASP A 104 18.79 31.09 14.43
C ASP A 104 18.63 32.15 13.33
N GLY A 105 17.38 32.53 12.98
CA GLY A 105 17.11 33.40 11.84
C GLY A 105 17.40 32.67 10.52
N LEU A 106 18.10 33.33 9.59
CA LEU A 106 18.60 32.72 8.36
C LEU A 106 20.09 32.40 8.54
N THR A 107 20.44 31.11 8.55
CA THR A 107 21.85 30.71 8.58
C THR A 107 22.45 30.83 7.19
N ILE A 108 23.49 31.64 7.04
CA ILE A 108 24.20 31.88 5.78
C ILE A 108 25.59 31.24 5.86
N ILE A 109 25.86 30.28 4.98
CA ILE A 109 27.09 29.49 4.95
C ILE A 109 27.91 29.90 3.72
N ASN A 110 29.15 30.33 3.92
CA ASN A 110 30.07 30.60 2.84
C ASN A 110 30.83 29.36 2.44
N LEU A 111 30.61 28.89 1.21
CA LEU A 111 31.11 27.65 0.61
C LEU A 111 32.41 27.86 -0.19
N ALA A 112 32.91 29.10 -0.37
CA ALA A 112 33.97 29.44 -1.28
C ALA A 112 35.31 28.73 -1.00
N ASN A 113 35.51 28.16 0.18
CA ASN A 113 36.78 27.49 0.53
C ASN A 113 36.62 25.95 0.63
N LEU A 114 35.52 25.41 0.11
CA LEU A 114 35.35 23.94 0.04
C LEU A 114 36.48 23.31 -0.78
N PRO A 115 36.92 22.08 -0.43
CA PRO A 115 36.47 21.24 0.70
C PRO A 115 37.18 21.56 2.03
N ASN A 116 38.06 22.59 2.08
CA ASN A 116 38.93 22.80 3.23
C ASN A 116 38.24 23.35 4.46
N SER A 117 37.33 24.29 4.29
CA SER A 117 36.56 24.89 5.38
C SER A 117 35.34 25.65 4.89
N VAL A 118 34.38 25.88 5.77
CA VAL A 118 33.24 26.79 5.58
C VAL A 118 33.15 27.73 6.77
N THR A 119 32.49 28.88 6.55
CA THR A 119 32.12 29.80 7.65
C THR A 119 30.63 30.09 7.59
N SER A 120 30.00 30.30 8.73
CA SER A 120 28.57 30.59 8.81
C SER A 120 28.25 31.79 9.66
N THR A 121 27.13 32.42 9.40
CA THR A 121 26.59 33.57 10.15
C THR A 121 25.08 33.43 10.25
N ASN A 122 24.52 33.63 11.42
CA ASN A 122 23.10 33.70 11.65
C ASN A 122 22.61 35.12 11.41
N TRP A 123 21.93 35.36 10.29
CA TRP A 123 21.40 36.69 9.92
C TRP A 123 20.02 36.88 10.58
N LYS A 124 19.95 37.80 11.52
CA LYS A 124 18.78 38.06 12.38
C LYS A 124 18.45 39.56 12.44
N PRO A 125 18.01 40.16 11.34
CA PRO A 125 17.69 41.57 11.30
C PRO A 125 16.41 41.89 12.05
N THR A 126 16.31 43.11 12.52
CA THR A 126 15.02 43.69 12.92
C THR A 126 14.39 44.34 11.71
N LEU A 127 13.20 43.88 11.32
CA LEU A 127 12.49 44.32 10.12
C LEU A 127 11.07 44.81 10.48
N THR A 128 10.47 45.55 9.55
CA THR A 128 9.03 45.81 9.56
C THR A 128 8.41 45.18 8.34
N VAL A 129 7.60 44.14 8.54
CA VAL A 129 6.95 43.37 7.48
C VAL A 129 5.44 43.55 7.63
N ASN A 130 4.78 44.05 6.60
CA ASN A 130 3.32 44.32 6.60
C ASN A 130 2.86 45.11 7.87
N GLY A 131 3.66 46.10 8.32
CA GLY A 131 3.37 46.89 9.49
C GLY A 131 3.70 46.27 10.85
N GLN A 132 4.17 45.06 10.91
CA GLN A 132 4.64 44.34 12.08
C GLN A 132 6.17 44.47 12.20
N SER A 133 6.68 45.03 13.28
CA SER A 133 8.11 45.14 13.55
C SER A 133 8.57 44.01 14.49
N GLY A 134 9.71 43.41 14.19
CA GLY A 134 10.29 42.35 15.01
C GLY A 134 11.62 41.85 14.47
N THR A 135 12.28 40.98 15.20
CA THR A 135 13.48 40.27 14.76
C THR A 135 13.11 39.01 13.96
N LEU A 136 13.76 38.81 12.84
CA LEU A 136 13.67 37.51 12.13
C LEU A 136 14.36 36.45 12.95
N GLU A 137 13.60 35.51 13.48
CA GLU A 137 14.10 34.45 14.35
C GLU A 137 14.04 33.08 13.63
N LYS A 138 13.04 32.89 12.75
CA LYS A 138 12.80 31.62 12.05
C LYS A 138 12.03 31.85 10.75
N ALA A 139 12.11 30.88 9.85
CA ALA A 139 11.26 30.74 8.68
C ALA A 139 11.13 29.25 8.35
N HIS A 140 10.02 28.85 7.69
CA HIS A 140 9.77 27.45 7.38
C HIS A 140 10.56 27.04 6.13
N ASN A 141 10.35 27.71 5.00
CA ASN A 141 10.93 27.34 3.71
C ASN A 141 11.66 28.53 3.07
N ILE A 142 12.52 28.26 2.09
CA ILE A 142 13.22 29.25 1.28
C ILE A 142 13.28 28.84 -0.19
N TRP A 143 12.92 29.73 -1.10
CA TRP A 143 13.20 29.59 -2.53
C TRP A 143 14.26 30.62 -2.97
N MET A 144 14.99 30.29 -4.04
CA MET A 144 15.97 31.19 -4.65
C MET A 144 15.71 31.28 -6.17
N ASP A 145 15.41 32.49 -6.67
CA ASP A 145 15.22 32.69 -8.10
C ASP A 145 16.54 32.87 -8.87
N GLU A 146 16.43 32.87 -10.21
CA GLU A 146 17.55 33.00 -11.12
C GLU A 146 18.23 34.38 -11.11
N ASN A 147 17.63 35.36 -10.43
CA ASN A 147 18.13 36.72 -10.33
C ASN A 147 18.81 37.02 -8.98
N GLY A 148 18.78 36.03 -8.04
CA GLY A 148 19.35 36.18 -6.71
C GLY A 148 18.42 36.91 -5.74
N TYR A 149 17.13 36.71 -5.89
CA TYR A 149 16.17 37.00 -4.83
C TYR A 149 15.82 35.73 -4.07
N ALA A 150 15.89 35.81 -2.74
CA ALA A 150 15.44 34.75 -1.85
C ALA A 150 14.01 35.07 -1.36
N TYR A 151 13.17 34.06 -1.37
CA TYR A 151 11.78 34.11 -0.97
C TYR A 151 11.62 33.21 0.27
N LEU A 152 11.38 33.81 1.45
CA LEU A 152 11.21 33.10 2.72
C LEU A 152 9.73 32.99 3.05
N SER A 153 9.20 31.78 3.16
CA SER A 153 7.83 31.51 3.59
C SER A 153 7.78 31.01 5.03
N GLY A 154 6.65 31.12 5.68
CA GLY A 154 6.44 30.68 7.08
C GLY A 154 7.28 31.41 8.11
N ALA A 155 7.75 32.65 7.85
CA ALA A 155 8.56 33.40 8.79
C ALA A 155 7.74 33.88 10.02
N ASN A 156 8.42 34.12 11.14
CA ASN A 156 7.81 34.68 12.35
C ASN A 156 7.38 36.15 12.24
N LEU A 157 7.55 36.75 11.06
CA LEU A 157 7.14 38.12 10.74
C LEU A 157 6.09 38.10 9.61
N GLY A 158 5.26 39.15 9.55
CA GLY A 158 4.28 39.33 8.50
C GLY A 158 3.24 38.19 8.40
N VAL A 159 2.85 37.61 9.52
CA VAL A 159 1.92 36.42 9.65
C VAL A 159 2.37 35.16 8.89
N GLY A 160 3.65 35.08 8.51
CA GLY A 160 4.20 33.91 7.81
C GLY A 160 4.00 33.92 6.29
N GLY A 161 3.60 35.02 5.69
CA GLY A 161 3.63 35.20 4.23
C GLY A 161 5.05 35.24 3.68
N VAL A 162 5.17 35.24 2.34
CA VAL A 162 6.48 35.19 1.69
C VAL A 162 7.19 36.53 1.78
N MET A 163 8.39 36.53 2.39
CA MET A 163 9.29 37.68 2.46
C MET A 163 10.29 37.60 1.30
N ILE A 164 10.56 38.70 0.61
CA ILE A 164 11.49 38.79 -0.53
C ILE A 164 12.77 39.51 -0.09
N LEU A 165 13.91 38.87 -0.33
CA LEU A 165 15.23 39.37 0.04
C LEU A 165 16.12 39.45 -1.20
N ASP A 166 16.88 40.54 -1.36
CA ASP A 166 17.99 40.63 -2.35
C ASP A 166 19.23 40.00 -1.72
N VAL A 167 19.70 38.89 -2.30
CA VAL A 167 20.98 38.26 -1.96
C VAL A 167 22.02 38.39 -3.09
N HIS A 168 21.60 38.90 -4.26
CA HIS A 168 22.51 39.15 -5.36
C HIS A 168 23.52 40.25 -5.00
N THR A 169 23.04 41.36 -4.45
CA THR A 169 23.86 42.54 -4.14
C THR A 169 24.82 42.28 -2.99
N THR A 170 24.34 41.66 -1.92
CA THR A 170 25.13 41.37 -0.72
C THR A 170 24.82 39.97 -0.16
N PRO A 171 25.42 38.90 -0.72
CA PRO A 171 25.06 37.53 -0.36
C PRO A 171 25.17 37.21 1.12
N GLY A 172 26.18 37.75 1.82
CA GLY A 172 26.38 37.52 3.26
C GLY A 172 25.47 38.35 4.19
N THR A 173 24.74 39.36 3.63
CA THR A 173 23.88 40.28 4.41
C THR A 173 22.67 40.68 3.56
N PRO A 174 21.67 39.80 3.42
CA PRO A 174 20.51 40.02 2.56
C PRO A 174 19.77 41.33 2.85
N ILE A 175 19.17 41.92 1.82
CA ILE A 175 18.41 43.16 1.91
C ILE A 175 16.92 42.85 1.78
N TYR A 176 16.11 43.20 2.78
CA TYR A 176 14.65 43.04 2.70
C TYR A 176 14.05 44.00 1.66
N MET A 177 13.26 43.43 0.73
CA MET A 177 12.64 44.15 -0.37
C MET A 177 11.14 44.37 -0.19
N GLY A 178 10.41 43.35 0.29
CA GLY A 178 8.97 43.37 0.45
C GLY A 178 8.42 42.01 0.88
N ALA A 179 7.10 41.91 0.96
CA ALA A 179 6.43 40.65 1.30
C ALA A 179 5.04 40.56 0.62
N THR A 180 4.54 39.34 0.47
CA THR A 180 3.15 39.09 0.07
C THR A 180 2.16 39.61 1.11
N PRO A 181 0.88 39.83 0.78
CA PRO A 181 -0.15 40.18 1.72
C PRO A 181 -0.35 39.16 2.86
N ASN A 182 -1.11 39.52 3.86
CA ASN A 182 -1.23 38.86 5.15
C ASN A 182 -1.98 37.51 5.11
N HIS A 183 -1.34 36.46 4.67
CA HIS A 183 -1.72 35.07 4.98
C HIS A 183 -0.44 34.22 5.07
N TYR A 184 -0.55 33.08 5.72
CA TYR A 184 0.55 32.13 5.88
C TYR A 184 0.76 31.37 4.57
N SER A 185 2.03 31.29 4.12
CA SER A 185 2.44 30.45 3.03
C SER A 185 3.46 29.43 3.56
N HIS A 186 3.22 28.15 3.30
CA HIS A 186 4.08 27.07 3.75
C HIS A 186 5.34 27.01 2.88
N ASP A 187 5.19 26.78 1.60
CA ASP A 187 6.26 26.78 0.60
C ASP A 187 6.01 27.85 -0.47
N CYS A 188 7.03 28.11 -1.29
CA CYS A 188 6.91 28.99 -2.43
C CYS A 188 7.92 28.65 -3.54
N TYR A 189 7.56 29.04 -4.78
CA TYR A 189 8.40 28.93 -5.96
C TYR A 189 8.31 30.23 -6.76
N ALA A 190 9.42 30.76 -7.22
CA ALA A 190 9.43 31.94 -8.07
C ALA A 190 10.27 31.71 -9.30
N ARG A 191 9.79 32.19 -10.46
CA ARG A 191 10.51 32.22 -11.72
C ARG A 191 10.17 33.52 -12.47
N GLY A 192 11.18 34.23 -12.94
CA GLY A 192 10.97 35.55 -13.55
C GLY A 192 10.33 36.53 -12.60
N ASP A 193 9.23 37.11 -13.01
CA ASP A 193 8.46 38.05 -12.21
C ASP A 193 7.19 37.45 -11.60
N THR A 194 7.11 36.10 -11.53
CA THR A 194 5.94 35.40 -10.97
C THR A 194 6.35 34.58 -9.76
N LEU A 195 5.57 34.73 -8.69
CA LEU A 195 5.68 33.97 -7.43
C LEU A 195 4.43 33.09 -7.25
N TYR A 196 4.65 31.84 -6.95
CA TYR A 196 3.63 30.84 -6.57
C TYR A 196 3.82 30.52 -5.09
N THR A 197 2.72 30.48 -4.32
CA THR A 197 2.74 30.18 -2.88
C THR A 197 1.85 29.00 -2.56
N ALA A 198 2.33 28.10 -1.73
CA ALA A 198 1.57 26.98 -1.19
C ALA A 198 0.96 27.41 0.15
N ASP A 199 -0.33 27.72 0.13
CA ASP A 199 -1.03 28.35 1.25
C ASP A 199 -1.83 27.31 2.03
N ILE A 200 -1.12 26.51 2.81
CA ILE A 200 -1.61 25.28 3.46
C ILE A 200 -2.91 25.48 4.28
N TYR A 201 -3.05 26.61 4.97
CA TYR A 201 -4.25 26.91 5.77
C TYR A 201 -5.41 27.47 4.95
N LEU A 202 -5.14 27.94 3.72
CA LEU A 202 -6.19 28.28 2.74
C LEU A 202 -6.61 27.05 1.92
N GLY A 203 -5.77 26.00 1.92
CA GLY A 203 -5.98 24.82 1.09
C GLY A 203 -5.89 25.10 -0.40
N ALA A 204 -5.02 26.04 -0.80
CA ALA A 204 -4.92 26.55 -2.14
C ALA A 204 -3.48 27.00 -2.45
N PHE A 205 -3.14 27.08 -3.71
CA PHE A 205 -1.99 27.85 -4.14
C PHE A 205 -2.43 29.23 -4.64
N THR A 206 -1.53 30.23 -4.50
CA THR A 206 -1.76 31.58 -4.94
C THR A 206 -0.65 32.05 -5.87
N ILE A 207 -0.97 32.89 -6.87
CA ILE A 207 -0.05 33.40 -7.87
C ILE A 207 0.03 34.93 -7.71
N TYR A 208 1.26 35.46 -7.67
CA TYR A 208 1.54 36.89 -7.55
C TYR A 208 2.46 37.35 -8.67
N ASP A 209 2.21 38.56 -9.21
CA ASP A 209 3.21 39.36 -9.92
C ASP A 209 4.16 40.00 -8.90
N VAL A 210 5.45 39.68 -9.02
CA VAL A 210 6.53 40.19 -8.17
C VAL A 210 7.56 40.98 -8.99
N SER A 211 7.19 41.52 -10.15
CA SER A 211 8.03 42.46 -10.94
C SER A 211 8.47 43.64 -10.08
N ASN A 212 7.61 44.13 -9.20
CA ASN A 212 7.94 45.02 -8.10
C ASN A 212 8.04 44.25 -6.80
N LYS A 213 9.25 43.83 -6.42
CA LYS A 213 9.51 43.05 -5.19
C LYS A 213 9.00 43.72 -3.90
N ALA A 214 8.84 45.05 -3.91
CA ALA A 214 8.31 45.82 -2.76
C ALA A 214 6.78 45.76 -2.61
N ASN A 215 6.06 45.37 -3.66
CA ASN A 215 4.60 45.34 -3.67
C ASN A 215 4.07 44.22 -4.57
N PRO A 216 4.12 42.94 -4.10
CA PRO A 216 3.51 41.80 -4.80
C PRO A 216 2.02 42.03 -5.11
N VAL A 217 1.58 41.69 -6.33
CA VAL A 217 0.20 41.87 -6.80
C VAL A 217 -0.44 40.52 -7.06
N PHE A 218 -1.60 40.26 -6.45
CA PHE A 218 -2.39 39.04 -6.64
C PHE A 218 -2.83 38.89 -8.10
N LEU A 219 -2.63 37.70 -8.67
CA LEU A 219 -3.03 37.32 -10.04
C LEU A 219 -4.16 36.27 -10.05
N GLY A 220 -4.09 35.28 -9.17
CA GLY A 220 -5.05 34.19 -9.11
C GLY A 220 -4.78 33.21 -7.97
N SER A 221 -5.71 32.32 -7.73
CA SER A 221 -5.57 31.25 -6.74
C SER A 221 -6.47 30.08 -7.13
N HIS A 222 -6.09 28.84 -6.77
CA HIS A 222 -6.88 27.64 -7.00
C HIS A 222 -6.74 26.68 -5.81
N PRO A 223 -7.83 26.08 -5.29
CA PRO A 223 -7.75 25.06 -4.27
C PRO A 223 -7.09 23.79 -4.83
N THR A 224 -6.43 23.02 -3.97
CA THR A 224 -5.92 21.68 -4.30
C THR A 224 -6.88 20.61 -3.82
N GLU A 225 -6.70 19.36 -4.23
CA GLU A 225 -7.62 18.24 -4.04
C GLU A 225 -8.09 18.08 -2.59
N LEU A 226 -7.14 17.92 -1.65
CA LEU A 226 -7.42 17.73 -0.22
C LEU A 226 -7.31 19.02 0.59
N SER A 227 -7.23 20.17 -0.10
CA SER A 227 -7.16 21.50 0.51
C SER A 227 -6.06 21.61 1.58
N PHE A 228 -4.86 21.11 1.25
CA PHE A 228 -3.69 21.14 2.11
C PHE A 228 -2.40 21.37 1.31
N THR A 229 -2.42 22.38 0.45
CA THR A 229 -1.32 22.72 -0.48
C THR A 229 -0.02 22.91 0.27
N HIS A 230 0.89 21.96 0.13
CA HIS A 230 2.14 21.90 0.88
C HIS A 230 3.31 22.45 0.06
N ASN A 231 3.56 21.87 -1.11
CA ASN A 231 4.67 22.23 -2.01
C ASN A 231 4.17 22.40 -3.44
N LEU A 232 4.96 23.08 -4.27
CA LEU A 232 4.63 23.33 -5.67
C LEU A 232 5.89 23.61 -6.51
N TRP A 233 5.80 23.24 -7.81
CA TRP A 233 6.85 23.50 -8.78
C TRP A 233 6.31 23.72 -10.19
N LEU A 234 6.90 24.65 -10.93
CA LEU A 234 6.48 25.00 -12.28
C LEU A 234 7.19 24.14 -13.33
N SER A 235 6.49 23.72 -14.38
CA SER A 235 7.05 23.06 -15.57
C SER A 235 8.12 23.91 -16.25
N ASP A 236 8.97 23.28 -17.05
CA ASP A 236 10.07 23.99 -17.74
C ASP A 236 9.54 25.03 -18.73
N ASP A 237 8.40 24.80 -19.36
CA ASP A 237 7.73 25.74 -20.26
C ASP A 237 6.91 26.82 -19.56
N SER A 238 6.78 26.75 -18.22
CA SER A 238 6.05 27.68 -17.36
C SER A 238 4.51 27.69 -17.55
N HIS A 239 3.94 26.64 -18.11
CA HIS A 239 2.49 26.56 -18.32
C HIS A 239 1.78 25.69 -17.29
N THR A 240 2.45 24.68 -16.75
CA THR A 240 1.87 23.75 -15.77
C THR A 240 2.50 23.93 -14.39
N LEU A 241 1.67 24.03 -13.37
CA LEU A 241 2.08 23.99 -11.97
C LEU A 241 1.75 22.61 -11.39
N PHE A 242 2.75 21.97 -10.82
CA PHE A 242 2.57 20.71 -10.06
C PHE A 242 2.54 21.04 -8.57
N THR A 243 1.63 20.38 -7.83
CA THR A 243 1.43 20.62 -6.41
C THR A 243 1.39 19.30 -5.63
N THR A 244 1.69 19.38 -4.34
CA THR A 244 1.45 18.27 -3.40
C THR A 244 0.58 18.75 -2.25
N ASP A 245 -0.38 17.90 -1.85
CA ASP A 245 -1.08 18.03 -0.57
C ASP A 245 -0.45 17.06 0.43
N GLU A 246 0.05 17.53 1.56
CA GLU A 246 0.70 16.67 2.56
C GLU A 246 -0.33 15.95 3.44
N LYS A 247 -1.10 15.07 2.79
CA LYS A 247 -2.17 14.27 3.39
C LYS A 247 -2.10 12.82 2.95
N PRO A 248 -2.56 11.87 3.80
CA PRO A 248 -2.69 10.47 3.39
C PRO A 248 -3.52 10.30 2.11
N ASN A 249 -2.99 9.53 1.17
CA ASN A 249 -3.59 9.25 -0.15
C ASN A 249 -3.79 10.47 -1.06
N ALA A 250 -3.13 11.60 -0.78
CA ALA A 250 -3.16 12.75 -1.66
C ALA A 250 -2.44 12.48 -2.99
N SER A 251 -2.82 13.24 -4.01
CA SER A 251 -2.16 13.22 -5.32
C SER A 251 -1.05 14.24 -5.43
N VAL A 252 -0.18 14.05 -6.44
CA VAL A 252 0.53 15.15 -7.09
C VAL A 252 -0.42 15.72 -8.15
N GLY A 253 -0.89 16.95 -7.96
CA GLY A 253 -1.82 17.61 -8.88
C GLY A 253 -1.10 18.37 -9.98
N ALA A 254 -1.63 18.37 -11.21
CA ALA A 254 -1.18 19.17 -12.33
C ALA A 254 -2.22 20.22 -12.71
N TYR A 255 -1.80 21.47 -12.87
CA TYR A 255 -2.71 22.60 -13.14
C TYR A 255 -2.17 23.46 -14.29
N ASP A 256 -2.98 23.74 -15.31
CA ASP A 256 -2.69 24.78 -16.30
C ASP A 256 -2.81 26.16 -15.66
N VAL A 257 -1.69 26.84 -15.52
CA VAL A 257 -1.57 28.18 -14.95
C VAL A 257 -1.21 29.24 -15.99
N SER A 258 -1.27 28.92 -17.28
CA SER A 258 -1.02 29.84 -18.38
C SER A 258 -1.90 31.10 -18.30
N ASN A 259 -3.07 30.97 -17.72
CA ASN A 259 -3.95 32.08 -17.38
C ASN A 259 -4.32 32.07 -15.91
N PRO A 260 -3.65 32.84 -15.05
CA PRO A 260 -3.91 32.85 -13.60
C PRO A 260 -5.36 33.21 -13.21
N SER A 261 -6.13 33.84 -14.11
CA SER A 261 -7.56 34.13 -13.87
C SER A 261 -8.49 32.97 -14.20
N ASN A 262 -7.98 31.89 -14.82
CA ASN A 262 -8.74 30.70 -15.20
C ASN A 262 -7.84 29.49 -15.16
N ILE A 263 -7.52 29.05 -13.98
CA ILE A 263 -6.68 27.88 -13.72
C ILE A 263 -7.51 26.62 -13.94
N ILE A 264 -6.94 25.61 -14.59
CA ILE A 264 -7.61 24.34 -14.92
C ILE A 264 -6.78 23.18 -14.34
N GLU A 265 -7.40 22.32 -13.56
CA GLU A 265 -6.81 21.05 -13.17
C GLU A 265 -6.73 20.12 -14.38
N LEU A 266 -5.56 19.48 -14.60
CA LEU A 266 -5.29 18.63 -15.74
C LEU A 266 -5.29 17.15 -15.36
N ASP A 267 -4.61 16.77 -14.26
CA ASP A 267 -4.50 15.39 -13.80
C ASP A 267 -4.09 15.31 -12.33
N GLN A 268 -4.23 14.11 -11.76
CA GLN A 268 -3.87 13.76 -10.38
C GLN A 268 -3.10 12.44 -10.36
N PHE A 269 -1.82 12.48 -10.09
CA PHE A 269 -0.98 11.28 -9.99
C PHE A 269 -0.94 10.71 -8.57
N ARG A 270 -1.03 9.38 -8.45
CA ARG A 270 -0.76 8.58 -7.23
C ARG A 270 0.01 7.33 -7.57
N PRO A 271 0.97 6.89 -6.74
CA PRO A 271 1.62 5.60 -6.90
C PRO A 271 0.59 4.46 -6.83
N LEU A 272 0.53 3.64 -7.88
CA LEU A 272 -0.48 2.58 -7.98
C LEU A 272 -0.19 1.39 -7.04
N GLN A 273 1.10 1.13 -6.73
CA GLN A 273 1.52 0.03 -5.85
C GLN A 273 1.04 0.21 -4.40
N THR A 274 0.93 1.45 -3.96
CA THR A 274 0.58 1.83 -2.57
C THR A 274 -0.73 2.61 -2.51
N LEU A 275 -1.51 2.55 -3.58
CA LEU A 275 -2.82 3.21 -3.65
C LEU A 275 -3.73 2.76 -2.49
N GLY A 276 -4.25 3.72 -1.72
CA GLY A 276 -5.09 3.46 -0.55
C GLY A 276 -4.35 3.10 0.73
N GLN A 277 -3.02 3.01 0.73
CA GLN A 277 -2.23 2.65 1.92
C GLN A 277 -1.81 3.86 2.77
N GLY A 278 -2.38 5.04 2.53
CA GLY A 278 -2.12 6.23 3.33
C GLY A 278 -0.77 6.90 3.04
N VAL A 279 -0.15 6.61 1.91
CA VAL A 279 1.11 7.25 1.48
C VAL A 279 0.91 8.74 1.22
N ILE A 280 1.95 9.55 1.46
CA ILE A 280 1.87 11.00 1.49
C ILE A 280 2.91 11.60 0.55
N PRO A 281 2.53 12.40 -0.48
CA PRO A 281 3.50 13.19 -1.24
C PRO A 281 4.02 14.35 -0.40
N HIS A 282 5.34 14.61 -0.46
CA HIS A 282 5.95 15.72 0.25
C HIS A 282 6.37 16.84 -0.72
N ASN A 283 7.52 16.72 -1.37
CA ASN A 283 8.04 17.74 -2.27
C ASN A 283 8.13 17.25 -3.71
N VAL A 284 7.67 18.06 -4.66
CA VAL A 284 7.80 17.84 -6.09
C VAL A 284 8.84 18.80 -6.68
N HIS A 285 9.72 18.28 -7.56
CA HIS A 285 10.65 19.04 -8.37
C HIS A 285 10.44 18.69 -9.85
N VAL A 286 10.76 19.61 -10.76
CA VAL A 286 10.69 19.36 -12.21
C VAL A 286 12.10 19.40 -12.80
N TRP A 287 12.45 18.39 -13.58
CA TRP A 287 13.69 18.30 -14.35
C TRP A 287 13.43 17.65 -15.71
N ASP A 288 13.61 18.39 -16.81
CA ASP A 288 13.41 17.91 -18.19
C ASP A 288 12.05 17.24 -18.38
N ASP A 289 10.99 17.92 -17.90
CA ASP A 289 9.59 17.45 -17.85
C ASP A 289 9.35 16.18 -17.02
N TYR A 290 10.32 15.70 -16.23
CA TYR A 290 10.08 14.69 -15.20
C TYR A 290 9.76 15.33 -13.86
N LEU A 291 8.79 14.78 -13.16
CA LEU A 291 8.54 15.10 -11.77
C LEU A 291 9.40 14.18 -10.90
N ILE A 292 10.18 14.76 -10.02
CA ILE A 292 11.00 14.07 -9.05
C ILE A 292 10.39 14.35 -7.68
N VAL A 293 9.70 13.35 -7.15
CA VAL A 293 8.87 13.50 -5.95
C VAL A 293 9.48 12.72 -4.79
N SER A 294 9.71 13.41 -3.68
CA SER A 294 9.91 12.74 -2.40
C SER A 294 8.54 12.38 -1.82
N TYR A 295 8.30 11.08 -1.61
CA TYR A 295 6.96 10.55 -1.31
C TYR A 295 6.97 9.78 0.02
N TYR A 296 7.51 10.39 1.06
CA TYR A 296 7.71 9.80 2.40
C TYR A 296 8.04 8.30 2.35
N THR A 297 7.13 7.44 2.80
CA THR A 297 7.33 5.98 2.87
C THR A 297 7.49 5.27 1.53
N ASP A 298 7.12 5.89 0.42
CA ASP A 298 7.36 5.34 -0.93
C ASP A 298 8.72 5.77 -1.50
N GLY A 299 9.47 6.61 -0.76
CA GLY A 299 10.80 7.03 -1.13
C GLY A 299 10.84 8.05 -2.28
N LEU A 300 11.60 7.77 -3.32
CA LEU A 300 11.74 8.57 -4.52
C LEU A 300 10.84 8.05 -5.63
N ILE A 301 9.96 8.90 -6.16
CA ILE A 301 9.09 8.59 -7.32
C ILE A 301 9.46 9.51 -8.49
N LEU A 302 9.61 8.95 -9.68
CA LEU A 302 9.79 9.68 -10.95
C LEU A 302 8.50 9.54 -11.78
N VAL A 303 7.95 10.67 -12.22
CA VAL A 303 6.75 10.72 -13.05
C VAL A 303 7.08 11.41 -14.37
N ASP A 304 6.61 10.92 -15.49
CA ASP A 304 6.68 11.63 -16.76
C ASP A 304 5.59 12.70 -16.80
N GLY A 305 6.00 13.96 -16.64
CA GLY A 305 5.15 15.15 -16.66
C GLY A 305 5.08 15.84 -18.01
N SER A 306 5.70 15.26 -19.07
CA SER A 306 5.67 15.87 -20.42
C SER A 306 4.27 15.85 -21.04
N ARG A 307 3.35 15.07 -20.46
CA ARG A 307 1.93 15.09 -20.71
C ARG A 307 1.19 15.31 -19.39
N PRO A 308 1.01 16.55 -18.98
CA PRO A 308 0.44 16.88 -17.69
C PRO A 308 -1.04 16.49 -17.53
N GLU A 309 -1.70 16.11 -18.61
CA GLU A 309 -3.06 15.54 -18.65
C GLU A 309 -3.08 13.99 -18.53
N ASN A 310 -1.92 13.35 -18.45
CA ASN A 310 -1.81 11.90 -18.30
C ASN A 310 -0.45 11.55 -17.67
N LEU A 311 -0.37 11.72 -16.35
CA LEU A 311 0.85 11.55 -15.55
C LEU A 311 1.10 10.06 -15.27
N ILE A 312 2.28 9.56 -15.65
CA ILE A 312 2.62 8.15 -15.50
C ILE A 312 3.92 7.99 -14.72
N GLU A 313 3.91 7.12 -13.69
CA GLU A 313 5.13 6.71 -12.99
C GLU A 313 6.08 6.02 -13.95
N VAL A 314 7.33 6.47 -13.99
CA VAL A 314 8.38 5.91 -14.85
C VAL A 314 9.64 5.50 -14.09
N GLY A 315 9.68 5.76 -12.79
CA GLY A 315 10.77 5.32 -11.94
C GLY A 315 10.43 5.44 -10.46
N SER A 316 11.01 4.56 -9.64
CA SER A 316 10.85 4.60 -8.20
C SER A 316 11.99 3.89 -7.46
N PHE A 317 12.22 4.33 -6.22
CA PHE A 317 13.10 3.68 -5.28
C PHE A 317 12.60 3.91 -3.85
N ASP A 318 12.13 2.85 -3.21
CA ASP A 318 11.68 2.91 -1.83
C ASP A 318 12.87 2.96 -0.87
N THR A 319 12.93 4.00 -0.04
CA THR A 319 13.97 4.19 1.00
C THR A 319 13.53 3.69 2.39
N TYR A 320 12.24 3.35 2.57
CA TYR A 320 11.65 3.01 3.86
C TYR A 320 10.81 1.73 3.80
N LEU A 321 11.46 0.58 3.93
CA LEU A 321 10.86 -0.75 3.76
C LEU A 321 10.08 -1.29 4.98
N THR A 322 9.79 -0.46 5.98
CA THR A 322 9.21 -0.94 7.25
C THR A 322 7.69 -0.93 7.28
N SER A 323 7.07 0.05 6.64
CA SER A 323 5.60 0.20 6.57
C SER A 323 5.23 1.18 5.49
N SER A 324 4.01 1.13 4.97
CA SER A 324 3.44 2.17 4.10
C SER A 324 2.66 3.18 4.92
N GLY A 325 2.61 4.43 4.45
CA GLY A 325 1.87 5.54 5.07
C GLY A 325 2.60 6.22 6.24
N GLY A 326 2.14 7.43 6.58
CA GLY A 326 2.74 8.27 7.61
C GLY A 326 3.91 9.13 7.13
N PHE A 327 4.61 9.78 8.07
CA PHE A 327 5.61 10.83 7.83
C PHE A 327 7.05 10.33 8.03
N SER A 328 7.36 9.09 7.69
CA SER A 328 8.71 8.52 7.70
C SER A 328 9.24 8.37 6.28
N GLY A 329 10.58 8.21 6.11
CA GLY A 329 11.18 7.99 4.80
C GLY A 329 11.62 9.29 4.10
N SER A 330 11.37 9.42 2.80
CA SER A 330 11.92 10.47 1.94
C SER A 330 11.29 11.83 2.21
N TRP A 331 12.13 12.82 2.61
CA TRP A 331 11.71 14.20 2.87
C TRP A 331 11.92 15.12 1.66
N GLY A 332 13.13 15.18 1.14
CA GLY A 332 13.53 16.07 0.05
C GLY A 332 14.26 15.35 -1.07
N ALA A 333 14.16 15.88 -2.29
CA ALA A 333 14.88 15.42 -3.45
C ALA A 333 15.55 16.58 -4.18
N TYR A 334 16.71 16.35 -4.83
CA TYR A 334 17.41 17.35 -5.61
C TYR A 334 17.98 16.73 -6.90
N PRO A 335 17.39 17.01 -8.07
CA PRO A 335 17.77 16.40 -9.33
C PRO A 335 18.74 17.25 -10.19
N TYR A 336 19.17 18.43 -9.73
CA TYR A 336 19.84 19.43 -10.58
C TYR A 336 21.38 19.34 -10.58
N LEU A 337 21.97 18.24 -10.09
CA LEU A 337 23.41 18.04 -10.21
C LEU A 337 23.81 17.86 -11.68
N PRO A 338 24.88 18.55 -12.17
CA PRO A 338 25.36 18.35 -13.51
C PRO A 338 25.80 16.92 -13.86
N SER A 339 26.14 16.10 -12.88
CA SER A 339 26.39 14.66 -13.06
C SER A 339 25.14 13.88 -13.45
N GLY A 340 23.92 14.45 -13.27
CA GLY A 340 22.65 13.78 -13.46
C GLY A 340 22.24 12.87 -12.30
N LEU A 341 22.98 12.90 -11.18
CA LEU A 341 22.61 12.19 -9.97
C LEU A 341 21.47 12.91 -9.25
N ILE A 342 20.60 12.15 -8.61
CA ILE A 342 19.55 12.66 -7.73
C ILE A 342 20.02 12.45 -6.28
N LEU A 343 19.91 13.51 -5.47
CA LEU A 343 20.10 13.43 -4.02
C LEU A 343 18.73 13.31 -3.35
N VAL A 344 18.63 12.44 -2.36
CA VAL A 344 17.42 12.30 -1.55
C VAL A 344 17.81 12.31 -0.07
N SER A 345 17.08 13.07 0.73
CA SER A 345 17.14 12.98 2.18
C SER A 345 16.02 12.08 2.69
N ASP A 346 16.37 11.10 3.48
CA ASP A 346 15.43 10.24 4.20
C ASP A 346 15.53 10.53 5.69
N ILE A 347 14.39 10.78 6.34
CA ILE A 347 14.31 11.18 7.75
C ILE A 347 15.08 10.20 8.63
N ASN A 348 14.86 8.92 8.40
CA ASN A 348 15.29 7.83 9.28
C ASN A 348 16.68 7.29 8.94
N SER A 349 17.11 7.44 7.66
CA SER A 349 18.32 6.80 7.15
C SER A 349 19.31 7.75 6.45
N GLY A 350 18.97 9.03 6.25
CA GLY A 350 19.91 10.08 5.88
C GLY A 350 20.03 10.33 4.38
N LEU A 351 21.27 10.46 3.85
CA LEU A 351 21.52 10.83 2.46
C LEU A 351 21.57 9.63 1.54
N TYR A 352 20.76 9.63 0.50
CA TYR A 352 20.84 8.75 -0.65
C TYR A 352 21.34 9.48 -1.89
N VAL A 353 22.14 8.80 -2.69
CA VAL A 353 22.62 9.27 -4.01
C VAL A 353 22.17 8.26 -5.05
N PHE A 354 21.32 8.69 -5.98
CA PHE A 354 20.72 7.82 -6.98
C PHE A 354 21.18 8.15 -8.39
N GLN A 355 21.26 7.12 -9.24
CA GLN A 355 21.37 7.23 -10.68
C GLN A 355 20.03 6.88 -11.31
N PRO A 356 19.30 7.86 -11.86
CA PRO A 356 18.08 7.58 -12.62
C PRO A 356 18.41 7.08 -14.03
N THR A 357 17.49 6.28 -14.57
CA THR A 357 17.38 6.01 -16.01
C THR A 357 16.11 6.68 -16.49
N TYR A 358 16.21 7.87 -17.03
CA TYR A 358 15.07 8.62 -17.53
C TYR A 358 14.49 7.93 -18.78
N VAL A 359 13.24 7.49 -18.67
CA VAL A 359 12.47 6.94 -19.78
C VAL A 359 11.16 7.72 -19.90
N ARG A 360 10.70 7.96 -21.14
CA ARG A 360 9.36 8.51 -21.34
C ARG A 360 8.32 7.41 -21.15
N ALA A 361 7.14 7.77 -20.70
CA ALA A 361 6.02 6.86 -20.54
C ALA A 361 5.55 6.30 -21.89
N CYS A 362 4.81 5.21 -21.81
CA CYS A 362 4.04 4.65 -22.91
C CYS A 362 2.57 4.99 -22.64
N TRP A 363 2.04 6.01 -23.30
CA TRP A 363 0.65 6.43 -23.06
C TRP A 363 -0.34 5.60 -23.84
N LEU A 364 -1.47 5.27 -23.22
CA LEU A 364 -2.62 4.61 -23.79
C LEU A 364 -3.85 5.48 -23.59
N GLU A 365 -4.45 5.95 -24.67
CA GLU A 365 -5.57 6.87 -24.66
C GLU A 365 -6.64 6.41 -25.66
N GLY A 366 -7.84 6.87 -25.49
CA GLY A 366 -8.90 6.57 -26.45
C GLY A 366 -10.28 6.92 -25.95
N THR A 367 -11.29 6.42 -26.66
CA THR A 367 -12.69 6.63 -26.34
C THR A 367 -13.45 5.32 -26.26
N VAL A 368 -14.41 5.27 -25.33
CA VAL A 368 -15.33 4.14 -25.16
C VAL A 368 -16.72 4.56 -25.62
N THR A 369 -17.31 3.82 -26.56
CA THR A 369 -18.62 4.11 -27.14
C THR A 369 -19.52 2.88 -27.17
N ASP A 370 -20.84 3.11 -27.16
CA ASP A 370 -21.84 2.07 -27.38
C ASP A 370 -21.87 1.65 -28.85
N ALA A 371 -21.73 0.36 -29.13
CA ALA A 371 -21.62 -0.19 -30.48
C ALA A 371 -22.92 -0.04 -31.31
N VAL A 372 -24.08 0.19 -30.68
CA VAL A 372 -25.39 0.30 -31.33
C VAL A 372 -25.78 1.76 -31.55
N SER A 373 -25.69 2.58 -30.52
CA SER A 373 -26.09 3.99 -30.56
C SER A 373 -24.99 4.95 -31.00
N GLY A 374 -23.69 4.55 -30.78
CA GLY A 374 -22.53 5.41 -30.94
C GLY A 374 -22.38 6.45 -29.82
N SER A 375 -23.19 6.38 -28.77
CA SER A 375 -23.09 7.28 -27.62
C SER A 375 -21.84 6.97 -26.79
N PHE A 376 -21.28 7.97 -26.13
CA PHE A 376 -20.19 7.80 -25.20
C PHE A 376 -20.63 6.96 -23.99
N VAL A 377 -19.75 6.10 -23.53
CA VAL A 377 -19.93 5.29 -22.31
C VAL A 377 -19.11 5.92 -21.20
N ASN A 378 -19.78 6.47 -20.20
CA ASN A 378 -19.15 7.03 -19.01
C ASN A 378 -18.87 5.96 -17.97
N ASN A 379 -17.76 6.12 -17.24
CA ASN A 379 -17.34 5.22 -16.17
C ASN A 379 -17.12 3.75 -16.63
N ALA A 380 -16.65 3.58 -17.86
CA ALA A 380 -16.13 2.29 -18.31
C ALA A 380 -14.70 2.12 -17.79
N SER A 381 -14.46 1.06 -17.04
CA SER A 381 -13.12 0.74 -16.54
C SER A 381 -12.27 0.18 -17.67
N VAL A 382 -11.15 0.81 -17.95
CA VAL A 382 -10.14 0.40 -18.94
C VAL A 382 -8.89 -0.04 -18.18
N GLN A 383 -8.53 -1.31 -18.26
CA GLN A 383 -7.43 -1.91 -17.50
C GLN A 383 -6.41 -2.58 -18.41
N ILE A 384 -5.13 -2.38 -18.14
CA ILE A 384 -4.05 -3.19 -18.72
C ILE A 384 -3.95 -4.49 -17.91
N VAL A 385 -4.35 -5.59 -18.51
CA VAL A 385 -4.50 -6.90 -17.83
C VAL A 385 -3.17 -7.39 -17.26
N GLY A 386 -3.16 -7.69 -15.97
CA GLY A 386 -1.97 -8.14 -15.23
C GLY A 386 -1.08 -7.01 -14.71
N GLU A 387 -1.48 -5.76 -14.95
CA GLU A 387 -0.82 -4.56 -14.45
C GLU A 387 -1.78 -3.76 -13.58
N LEU A 388 -1.25 -2.84 -12.78
CA LEU A 388 -2.07 -1.94 -11.95
C LEU A 388 -2.66 -0.77 -12.75
N ALA A 389 -2.14 -0.51 -13.96
CA ALA A 389 -2.57 0.60 -14.79
C ALA A 389 -4.02 0.46 -15.24
N THR A 390 -4.85 1.42 -14.82
CA THR A 390 -6.28 1.47 -15.10
C THR A 390 -6.75 2.91 -15.16
N ASP A 391 -7.85 3.15 -15.85
CA ASP A 391 -8.57 4.41 -15.83
C ASP A 391 -10.06 4.17 -16.11
N ASN A 392 -10.91 5.14 -15.73
CA ASN A 392 -12.35 5.10 -16.02
C ASN A 392 -12.70 6.20 -17.02
N SER A 393 -13.40 5.80 -18.08
CA SER A 393 -13.83 6.78 -19.07
C SER A 393 -14.74 7.87 -18.47
N ASP A 394 -14.53 9.09 -18.91
CA ASP A 394 -15.28 10.29 -18.52
C ASP A 394 -16.64 10.40 -19.22
N VAL A 395 -17.33 11.54 -19.05
CA VAL A 395 -18.64 11.83 -19.67
C VAL A 395 -18.58 11.94 -21.19
N PHE A 396 -17.40 12.10 -21.78
CA PHE A 396 -17.14 12.08 -23.21
C PHE A 396 -16.62 10.73 -23.70
N GLY A 397 -16.61 9.73 -22.81
CA GLY A 397 -16.07 8.41 -23.05
C GLY A 397 -14.55 8.36 -23.13
N GLU A 398 -13.84 9.46 -22.84
CA GLU A 398 -12.39 9.54 -22.94
C GLU A 398 -11.72 8.87 -21.74
N TYR A 399 -10.61 8.17 -21.97
CA TYR A 399 -9.77 7.59 -20.95
C TYR A 399 -8.28 7.81 -21.26
N ALA A 400 -7.46 7.87 -20.22
CA ALA A 400 -6.04 8.10 -20.31
C ALA A 400 -5.28 7.31 -19.22
N THR A 401 -4.40 6.41 -19.62
CA THR A 401 -3.54 5.62 -18.73
C THR A 401 -2.20 5.32 -19.42
N GLY A 402 -1.35 4.46 -18.85
CA GLY A 402 -0.09 4.13 -19.49
C GLY A 402 0.82 3.24 -18.65
N MET A 403 2.01 3.00 -19.19
CA MET A 403 3.03 2.14 -18.59
C MET A 403 4.42 2.77 -18.67
N ALA A 404 5.30 2.47 -17.72
CA ALA A 404 6.73 2.83 -17.80
C ALA A 404 7.48 2.03 -18.88
N THR A 405 7.01 0.85 -19.23
CA THR A 405 7.75 -0.13 -20.04
C THR A 405 7.04 -0.40 -21.36
N SER A 406 7.80 -0.32 -22.46
CA SER A 406 7.32 -0.74 -23.78
C SER A 406 6.99 -2.22 -23.80
N GLY A 407 5.89 -2.59 -24.45
CA GLY A 407 5.49 -4.00 -24.54
C GLY A 407 4.22 -4.20 -25.36
N THR A 408 3.80 -5.45 -25.44
CA THR A 408 2.50 -5.82 -26.00
C THR A 408 1.62 -6.29 -24.87
N TYR A 409 0.52 -5.58 -24.66
CA TYR A 409 -0.37 -5.75 -23.54
C TYR A 409 -1.79 -6.10 -24.01
N ASN A 410 -2.53 -6.83 -23.19
CA ASN A 410 -3.95 -6.99 -23.37
C ASN A 410 -4.67 -5.92 -22.54
N VAL A 411 -5.57 -5.18 -23.17
CA VAL A 411 -6.38 -4.14 -22.51
C VAL A 411 -7.82 -4.63 -22.47
N GLU A 412 -8.41 -4.68 -21.30
CA GLU A 412 -9.82 -5.04 -21.08
C GLU A 412 -10.64 -3.82 -20.71
N VAL A 413 -11.89 -3.78 -21.22
CA VAL A 413 -12.83 -2.71 -20.90
C VAL A 413 -14.11 -3.32 -20.35
N LEU A 414 -14.50 -2.83 -19.17
CA LEU A 414 -15.67 -3.26 -18.41
C LEU A 414 -16.60 -2.07 -18.17
N ALA A 415 -17.91 -2.25 -18.42
CA ALA A 415 -18.91 -1.26 -18.08
C ALA A 415 -20.25 -1.93 -17.73
N SER A 416 -20.98 -1.36 -16.77
CA SER A 416 -22.31 -1.88 -16.38
C SER A 416 -23.27 -1.84 -17.55
N GLY A 417 -23.98 -2.93 -17.81
CA GLY A 417 -24.92 -3.08 -18.92
C GLY A 417 -24.27 -3.37 -20.28
N TYR A 418 -22.97 -3.68 -20.32
CA TYR A 418 -22.23 -4.03 -21.53
C TYR A 418 -21.50 -5.36 -21.39
N THR A 419 -21.27 -5.99 -22.53
CA THR A 419 -20.40 -7.19 -22.59
C THR A 419 -18.93 -6.75 -22.51
N PRO A 420 -18.10 -7.33 -21.64
CA PRO A 420 -16.68 -7.07 -21.58
C PRO A 420 -15.98 -7.20 -22.93
N THR A 421 -15.07 -6.32 -23.23
CA THR A 421 -14.35 -6.26 -24.50
C THR A 421 -12.85 -6.10 -24.22
N SER A 422 -12.01 -6.72 -25.04
CA SER A 422 -10.56 -6.60 -24.93
C SER A 422 -9.88 -6.38 -26.27
N ALA A 423 -8.69 -5.77 -26.21
CA ALA A 423 -7.82 -5.61 -27.38
C ALA A 423 -6.35 -5.80 -26.99
N THR A 424 -5.57 -6.36 -27.90
CA THR A 424 -4.10 -6.39 -27.74
C THR A 424 -3.51 -5.12 -28.34
N VAL A 425 -2.75 -4.37 -27.54
CA VAL A 425 -2.09 -3.13 -27.94
C VAL A 425 -0.58 -3.25 -27.80
N THR A 426 0.17 -2.53 -28.63
CA THR A 426 1.62 -2.40 -28.46
C THR A 426 1.92 -0.98 -28.01
N LEU A 427 2.47 -0.87 -26.80
CA LEU A 427 2.89 0.40 -26.21
C LEU A 427 4.39 0.60 -26.42
N THR A 428 4.78 1.85 -26.70
CA THR A 428 6.17 2.22 -26.96
C THR A 428 6.53 3.49 -26.18
N ASN A 429 7.68 3.49 -25.51
CA ASN A 429 8.15 4.64 -24.74
C ASN A 429 8.20 5.92 -25.60
N GLY A 430 7.69 7.02 -25.06
CA GLY A 430 7.58 8.32 -25.70
C GLY A 430 6.51 8.41 -26.79
N GLN A 431 5.61 7.43 -26.88
CA GLN A 431 4.55 7.42 -27.89
C GLN A 431 3.17 7.30 -27.24
N ILE A 432 2.18 7.94 -27.87
CA ILE A 432 0.77 7.78 -27.54
C ILE A 432 0.20 6.68 -28.42
N THR A 433 -0.39 5.68 -27.80
CA THR A 433 -1.19 4.65 -28.49
C THR A 433 -2.66 4.97 -28.33
N ILE A 434 -3.36 5.24 -29.44
CA ILE A 434 -4.79 5.47 -29.42
C ILE A 434 -5.52 4.14 -29.65
N GLN A 435 -6.32 3.72 -28.65
CA GLN A 435 -7.16 2.53 -28.74
C GLN A 435 -8.59 2.88 -28.37
N ASN A 436 -9.48 2.91 -29.36
CA ASN A 436 -10.90 3.12 -29.11
C ASN A 436 -11.62 1.79 -28.93
N PHE A 437 -12.63 1.78 -28.05
CA PHE A 437 -13.45 0.61 -27.79
C PHE A 437 -14.92 0.88 -28.11
N GLN A 438 -15.57 -0.15 -28.68
CA GLN A 438 -17.02 -0.16 -28.89
C GLN A 438 -17.62 -1.29 -28.07
N LEU A 439 -18.38 -0.97 -27.06
CA LEU A 439 -19.02 -1.93 -26.19
C LEU A 439 -20.38 -2.35 -26.71
N SER A 440 -20.61 -3.65 -26.84
CA SER A 440 -21.92 -4.19 -27.17
C SER A 440 -22.82 -4.20 -25.93
N PRO A 441 -24.02 -3.62 -25.97
CA PRO A 441 -24.95 -3.73 -24.85
C PRO A 441 -25.15 -5.20 -24.45
N ALA A 442 -25.13 -5.47 -23.15
CA ALA A 442 -25.44 -6.77 -22.61
C ALA A 442 -26.88 -7.18 -22.98
N VAL A 443 -27.10 -8.46 -23.21
CA VAL A 443 -28.41 -8.99 -23.52
C VAL A 443 -29.00 -9.65 -22.28
N PRO A 444 -29.94 -9.00 -21.59
CA PRO A 444 -30.55 -9.59 -20.40
C PRO A 444 -31.27 -10.90 -20.71
N PHE A 445 -31.12 -11.87 -19.83
CA PHE A 445 -31.81 -13.16 -19.90
C PHE A 445 -32.30 -13.55 -18.51
N THR A 446 -33.20 -14.56 -18.41
CA THR A 446 -33.62 -15.07 -17.11
C THR A 446 -32.80 -16.28 -16.74
N VAL A 447 -32.07 -16.21 -15.60
CA VAL A 447 -31.44 -17.36 -14.96
C VAL A 447 -32.46 -18.02 -14.03
N ASN A 448 -32.48 -19.36 -14.03
CA ASN A 448 -33.21 -20.17 -13.05
C ASN A 448 -32.22 -21.07 -12.35
N GLY A 449 -32.21 -21.05 -11.04
CA GLY A 449 -31.31 -21.87 -10.24
C GLY A 449 -32.03 -22.61 -9.14
N GLN A 450 -31.43 -23.72 -8.71
CA GLN A 450 -31.92 -24.51 -7.58
C GLN A 450 -30.74 -24.90 -6.68
N VAL A 451 -30.90 -24.71 -5.39
CA VAL A 451 -29.97 -25.18 -4.38
C VAL A 451 -30.52 -26.44 -3.73
N VAL A 452 -29.73 -27.51 -3.73
CA VAL A 452 -30.07 -28.80 -3.16
C VAL A 452 -28.99 -29.28 -2.19
N ASN A 453 -29.31 -30.20 -1.30
CA ASN A 453 -28.30 -30.89 -0.47
C ASN A 453 -27.80 -32.17 -1.16
N GLU A 454 -26.87 -32.92 -0.54
CA GLU A 454 -26.28 -34.17 -1.05
C GLU A 454 -27.31 -35.29 -1.34
N GLN A 455 -28.52 -35.17 -0.79
CA GLN A 455 -29.65 -36.11 -1.01
C GLN A 455 -30.56 -35.62 -2.15
N GLY A 456 -30.25 -34.50 -2.79
CA GLY A 456 -31.06 -33.87 -3.81
C GLY A 456 -32.33 -33.18 -3.29
N LEU A 457 -32.42 -32.93 -1.94
CA LEU A 457 -33.51 -32.21 -1.36
C LEU A 457 -33.30 -30.71 -1.44
N PRO A 458 -34.39 -29.91 -1.63
CA PRO A 458 -34.26 -28.47 -1.75
C PRO A 458 -33.73 -27.81 -0.45
N VAL A 459 -32.90 -26.80 -0.62
CA VAL A 459 -32.38 -25.98 0.49
C VAL A 459 -33.05 -24.62 0.44
N GLU A 460 -34.10 -24.43 1.27
CA GLU A 460 -34.81 -23.18 1.45
C GLU A 460 -33.92 -22.14 2.15
N ASN A 461 -34.06 -20.84 1.80
CA ASN A 461 -33.32 -19.73 2.40
C ASN A 461 -31.76 -19.87 2.27
N ALA A 462 -31.29 -20.53 1.24
CA ALA A 462 -29.86 -20.47 0.90
C ALA A 462 -29.55 -19.12 0.26
N ARG A 463 -28.44 -18.51 0.64
CA ARG A 463 -27.90 -17.32 -0.04
C ARG A 463 -27.18 -17.77 -1.29
N VAL A 464 -27.39 -17.06 -2.40
CA VAL A 464 -26.72 -17.31 -3.68
C VAL A 464 -26.20 -15.98 -4.20
N LEU A 465 -24.88 -15.86 -4.37
CA LEU A 465 -24.21 -14.71 -4.98
C LEU A 465 -23.66 -15.15 -6.34
N LEU A 466 -24.10 -14.47 -7.38
CA LEU A 466 -23.50 -14.56 -8.71
C LEU A 466 -22.57 -13.35 -8.86
N ALA A 467 -21.30 -13.53 -8.55
CA ALA A 467 -20.29 -12.47 -8.60
C ALA A 467 -19.75 -12.35 -10.03
N GLY A 468 -20.04 -11.22 -10.67
CA GLY A 468 -19.62 -10.92 -12.04
C GLY A 468 -18.45 -9.93 -12.05
N LEU A 469 -17.85 -9.72 -13.20
CA LEU A 469 -16.78 -8.72 -13.40
C LEU A 469 -17.28 -7.27 -13.24
N VAL A 470 -18.58 -7.04 -13.45
CA VAL A 470 -19.17 -5.70 -13.49
C VAL A 470 -20.34 -5.56 -12.53
N THR A 471 -21.15 -6.60 -12.39
CA THR A 471 -22.38 -6.57 -11.60
C THR A 471 -22.55 -7.90 -10.86
N ASP A 472 -22.79 -7.77 -9.55
CA ASP A 472 -23.14 -8.90 -8.71
C ASP A 472 -24.65 -9.02 -8.56
N TYR A 473 -25.13 -10.27 -8.43
CA TYR A 473 -26.53 -10.58 -8.19
C TYR A 473 -26.67 -11.47 -6.97
N ASP A 474 -27.44 -11.01 -5.98
CA ASP A 474 -27.65 -11.69 -4.69
C ASP A 474 -29.10 -12.19 -4.58
N PHE A 475 -29.26 -13.46 -4.22
CA PHE A 475 -30.56 -14.12 -4.13
C PHE A 475 -30.71 -14.89 -2.81
N THR A 476 -31.95 -15.18 -2.48
CA THR A 476 -32.30 -16.14 -1.43
C THR A 476 -33.26 -17.16 -2.03
N THR A 477 -33.01 -18.46 -1.84
CA THR A 477 -33.85 -19.52 -2.38
C THR A 477 -35.19 -19.64 -1.65
N ASP A 478 -36.22 -20.00 -2.39
CA ASP A 478 -37.57 -20.27 -1.86
C ASP A 478 -37.68 -21.65 -1.19
N ALA A 479 -38.91 -22.07 -0.78
CA ALA A 479 -39.18 -23.36 -0.14
C ALA A 479 -38.88 -24.59 -1.04
N SER A 480 -38.82 -24.40 -2.37
CA SER A 480 -38.40 -25.41 -3.36
C SER A 480 -36.91 -25.40 -3.61
N GLY A 481 -36.14 -24.53 -2.93
CA GLY A 481 -34.76 -24.31 -3.15
C GLY A 481 -34.46 -23.50 -4.42
N ASP A 482 -35.50 -22.92 -5.05
CA ASP A 482 -35.40 -22.25 -6.33
C ASP A 482 -35.09 -20.75 -6.16
N PHE A 483 -34.36 -20.19 -7.15
CA PHE A 483 -34.20 -18.76 -7.37
C PHE A 483 -34.28 -18.44 -8.87
N SER A 484 -34.73 -17.24 -9.19
CA SER A 484 -34.83 -16.79 -10.60
C SER A 484 -34.71 -15.27 -10.67
N ALA A 485 -33.96 -14.76 -11.64
CA ALA A 485 -33.89 -13.35 -11.93
C ALA A 485 -33.50 -13.04 -13.37
N THR A 486 -33.75 -11.80 -13.78
CA THR A 486 -33.22 -11.26 -15.03
C THR A 486 -31.84 -10.67 -14.74
N MET A 487 -30.84 -11.07 -15.52
CA MET A 487 -29.46 -10.66 -15.38
C MET A 487 -28.78 -10.54 -16.74
N ASP A 488 -27.63 -9.90 -16.76
CA ASP A 488 -26.84 -9.77 -17.98
C ASP A 488 -26.07 -11.09 -18.28
N ASN A 489 -25.89 -11.39 -19.54
CA ASN A 489 -25.07 -12.53 -19.95
C ASN A 489 -23.59 -12.27 -19.61
N GLY A 490 -22.91 -13.26 -19.08
CA GLY A 490 -21.50 -13.13 -18.69
C GLY A 490 -20.95 -14.36 -17.97
N THR A 491 -19.71 -14.26 -17.56
CA THR A 491 -19.06 -15.26 -16.72
C THR A 491 -19.15 -14.81 -15.26
N TYR A 492 -19.61 -15.70 -14.41
CA TYR A 492 -19.86 -15.45 -12.99
C TYR A 492 -19.16 -16.48 -12.11
N ASN A 493 -18.66 -16.03 -10.98
CA ASN A 493 -18.36 -16.91 -9.86
C ASN A 493 -19.65 -17.11 -9.07
N VAL A 494 -20.10 -18.36 -8.96
CA VAL A 494 -21.34 -18.69 -8.29
C VAL A 494 -21.03 -19.18 -6.89
N LEU A 495 -21.42 -18.41 -5.88
CA LEU A 495 -21.34 -18.80 -4.49
C LEU A 495 -22.74 -19.13 -3.96
N ALA A 496 -22.84 -20.20 -3.20
CA ALA A 496 -24.06 -20.50 -2.48
C ALA A 496 -23.73 -21.03 -1.06
N GLY A 497 -24.51 -20.61 -0.08
CA GLY A 497 -24.30 -21.01 1.30
C GLY A 497 -25.57 -20.86 2.16
N LYS A 498 -25.60 -21.61 3.24
CA LYS A 498 -26.60 -21.47 4.29
C LYS A 498 -26.02 -22.05 5.58
N TRP A 499 -26.27 -21.43 6.70
CA TRP A 499 -25.83 -22.00 7.97
C TRP A 499 -26.36 -23.43 8.16
N GLY A 500 -25.46 -24.37 8.47
CA GLY A 500 -25.72 -25.81 8.48
C GLY A 500 -25.26 -26.53 7.21
N TYR A 501 -24.73 -25.77 6.26
CA TYR A 501 -24.08 -26.26 5.04
C TYR A 501 -22.76 -25.51 4.82
N LYS A 502 -21.82 -26.16 4.13
CA LYS A 502 -20.57 -25.51 3.70
C LYS A 502 -20.82 -24.65 2.47
N THR A 503 -20.23 -23.47 2.44
CA THR A 503 -20.27 -22.57 1.27
C THR A 503 -19.66 -23.25 0.06
N ARG A 504 -20.33 -23.14 -1.10
CA ARG A 504 -19.91 -23.70 -2.36
C ARG A 504 -19.55 -22.58 -3.32
N LEU A 505 -18.35 -22.66 -3.91
CA LEU A 505 -17.92 -21.81 -5.03
C LEU A 505 -17.86 -22.66 -6.31
N ILE A 506 -18.45 -22.15 -7.41
CA ILE A 506 -18.30 -22.65 -8.77
C ILE A 506 -17.74 -21.49 -9.59
N GLN A 507 -16.49 -21.62 -9.99
CA GLN A 507 -15.77 -20.55 -10.70
C GLN A 507 -16.11 -20.51 -12.18
N ASP A 508 -15.94 -19.36 -12.82
CA ASP A 508 -15.96 -19.12 -14.27
C ASP A 508 -17.18 -19.71 -14.98
N THR A 509 -18.35 -19.61 -14.38
CA THR A 509 -19.59 -20.15 -14.92
C THR A 509 -20.16 -19.20 -15.97
N LEU A 510 -20.12 -19.60 -17.25
CA LEU A 510 -20.80 -18.85 -18.31
C LEU A 510 -22.32 -18.99 -18.14
N LEU A 511 -23.02 -17.89 -17.91
CA LEU A 511 -24.46 -17.80 -17.84
C LEU A 511 -24.98 -16.92 -18.99
N ASP A 512 -25.86 -17.49 -19.82
CA ASP A 512 -26.50 -16.84 -20.96
C ASP A 512 -27.83 -17.54 -21.28
N ILE A 513 -28.51 -17.09 -22.35
CA ILE A 513 -29.79 -17.66 -22.77
C ILE A 513 -29.69 -19.17 -23.06
N SER A 514 -28.52 -19.67 -23.44
CA SER A 514 -28.32 -21.10 -23.75
C SER A 514 -27.93 -21.93 -22.53
N ASN A 515 -27.40 -21.27 -21.48
CA ASN A 515 -26.98 -21.84 -20.23
C ASN A 515 -27.62 -21.07 -19.06
N SER A 516 -28.93 -21.10 -18.99
CA SER A 516 -29.75 -20.32 -18.07
C SER A 516 -30.24 -21.09 -16.86
N ASN A 517 -29.89 -22.37 -16.71
CA ASN A 517 -30.30 -23.20 -15.57
C ASN A 517 -29.07 -23.70 -14.81
N ILE A 518 -29.08 -23.53 -13.47
CA ILE A 518 -27.98 -23.95 -12.62
C ILE A 518 -28.51 -24.72 -11.40
N ILE A 519 -27.88 -25.86 -11.09
CA ILE A 519 -28.14 -26.60 -9.85
C ILE A 519 -26.88 -26.56 -8.99
N ILE A 520 -27.04 -26.14 -7.73
CA ILE A 520 -25.95 -25.99 -6.77
C ILE A 520 -26.19 -26.98 -5.64
N GLU A 521 -25.27 -27.92 -5.45
CA GLU A 521 -25.32 -28.90 -4.35
C GLU A 521 -24.48 -28.40 -3.19
N LEU A 522 -25.09 -28.27 -2.00
CA LEU A 522 -24.43 -27.91 -0.74
C LEU A 522 -24.19 -29.18 0.10
N GLN A 523 -23.02 -29.25 0.70
CA GLN A 523 -22.63 -30.28 1.65
C GLN A 523 -23.00 -29.86 3.08
N THR A 524 -23.54 -30.80 3.86
CA THR A 524 -23.85 -30.58 5.27
C THR A 524 -22.59 -30.25 6.08
N GLY A 525 -22.65 -29.24 6.94
CA GLY A 525 -21.56 -28.80 7.80
C GLY A 525 -21.72 -27.34 8.20
N TYR A 526 -20.83 -26.86 9.04
CA TYR A 526 -20.83 -25.47 9.49
C TYR A 526 -19.48 -24.88 9.09
N LYS A 527 -19.45 -24.15 8.00
CA LYS A 527 -18.29 -23.37 7.56
C LYS A 527 -18.77 -22.01 7.05
N ASP A 528 -18.14 -20.95 7.52
CA ASP A 528 -18.42 -19.58 7.12
C ASP A 528 -17.11 -18.82 6.93
N GLU A 529 -16.87 -18.38 5.70
CA GLU A 529 -15.75 -17.57 5.26
C GLU A 529 -16.19 -16.10 5.10
N PHE A 530 -17.33 -15.76 5.72
CA PHE A 530 -17.93 -14.43 5.82
C PHE A 530 -18.22 -13.71 4.51
N ILE A 531 -17.97 -14.29 3.35
CA ILE A 531 -18.33 -13.72 2.06
C ILE A 531 -19.86 -13.62 1.88
N LEU A 532 -20.62 -14.54 2.48
CA LEU A 532 -22.07 -14.49 2.54
C LEU A 532 -22.52 -14.11 3.96
N ASP A 533 -23.67 -13.43 4.07
CA ASP A 533 -24.30 -13.21 5.37
C ASP A 533 -25.07 -14.46 5.80
N LEU A 534 -24.48 -15.28 6.64
CA LEU A 534 -25.09 -16.51 7.16
C LEU A 534 -25.76 -16.33 8.53
N GLY A 535 -25.93 -15.09 9.00
CA GLY A 535 -26.76 -14.74 10.14
C GLY A 535 -26.03 -14.66 11.50
N TRP A 536 -24.77 -14.27 11.50
CA TRP A 536 -24.07 -13.92 12.73
C TRP A 536 -24.69 -12.68 13.37
N LEU A 537 -24.68 -12.63 14.70
CA LEU A 537 -25.28 -11.55 15.48
C LEU A 537 -24.19 -10.74 16.16
N THR A 538 -24.29 -9.42 16.02
CA THR A 538 -23.43 -8.48 16.74
C THR A 538 -24.19 -7.81 17.87
N THR A 539 -23.54 -7.60 19.01
CA THR A 539 -24.07 -6.83 20.13
C THR A 539 -22.97 -5.95 20.73
N SER A 540 -23.34 -4.73 21.10
CA SER A 540 -22.40 -3.75 21.62
C SER A 540 -22.95 -2.97 22.80
N THR A 541 -22.05 -2.62 23.72
CA THR A 541 -22.23 -1.58 24.73
C THR A 541 -21.15 -0.51 24.62
N ALA A 542 -20.24 -0.66 23.65
CA ALA A 542 -19.15 0.26 23.39
C ALA A 542 -19.66 1.57 22.76
N GLN A 543 -18.82 2.59 22.77
CA GLN A 543 -19.07 3.88 22.11
C GLN A 543 -18.67 3.84 20.63
N SER A 544 -17.67 3.03 20.29
CA SER A 544 -17.14 2.78 18.95
C SER A 544 -16.62 1.34 18.85
N GLY A 545 -16.20 0.92 17.68
CA GLY A 545 -15.58 -0.38 17.44
C GLY A 545 -16.56 -1.54 17.35
N ASP A 546 -17.75 -1.33 16.82
CA ASP A 546 -18.74 -2.41 16.61
C ASP A 546 -18.23 -3.41 15.55
N TRP A 547 -18.59 -4.69 15.70
CA TRP A 547 -18.26 -5.70 14.70
C TRP A 547 -18.97 -5.44 13.37
N GLU A 548 -18.20 -5.33 12.31
CA GLU A 548 -18.67 -5.17 10.93
C GLU A 548 -18.15 -6.29 10.04
N ARG A 549 -19.00 -6.76 9.10
CA ARG A 549 -18.63 -7.75 8.10
C ARG A 549 -18.29 -7.05 6.78
N GLY A 550 -17.14 -7.31 6.22
CA GLY A 550 -16.71 -6.76 4.93
C GLY A 550 -15.23 -6.99 4.67
N LYS A 551 -14.78 -6.48 3.53
CA LYS A 551 -13.36 -6.42 3.22
C LYS A 551 -12.66 -5.49 4.21
N PRO A 552 -11.62 -5.93 4.90
CA PRO A 552 -10.89 -5.07 5.82
C PRO A 552 -10.14 -3.95 5.05
N VAL A 553 -10.11 -2.75 5.63
CA VAL A 553 -9.53 -1.58 4.94
C VAL A 553 -8.09 -1.27 5.36
N GLY A 554 -7.54 -1.96 6.35
CA GLY A 554 -6.19 -1.77 6.83
C GLY A 554 -5.95 -0.41 7.51
N ILE A 555 -5.62 -0.42 8.80
CA ILE A 555 -5.22 0.80 9.51
C ILE A 555 -3.87 0.52 10.17
N SER A 556 -2.94 1.45 9.99
CA SER A 556 -1.60 1.37 10.59
C SER A 556 -1.34 2.58 11.48
N ASP A 557 -0.57 2.34 12.55
CA ASP A 557 -0.05 3.37 13.45
C ASP A 557 1.49 3.42 13.34
N ALA A 558 2.06 4.63 13.38
CA ALA A 558 3.50 4.83 13.23
C ALA A 558 4.34 4.17 14.33
N THR A 559 3.75 3.92 15.51
CA THR A 559 4.42 3.34 16.67
C THR A 559 4.16 1.84 16.80
N TYR A 560 2.95 1.41 16.46
CA TYR A 560 2.45 0.05 16.75
C TYR A 560 2.29 -0.82 15.50
N GLY A 561 2.52 -0.27 14.31
CA GLY A 561 2.34 -0.99 13.05
C GLY A 561 0.87 -1.18 12.68
N GLN A 562 0.56 -2.23 11.93
CA GLN A 562 -0.79 -2.50 11.47
C GLN A 562 -1.70 -2.95 12.62
N VAL A 563 -2.74 -2.18 12.91
CA VAL A 563 -3.71 -2.45 13.99
C VAL A 563 -4.97 -3.14 13.46
N VAL A 564 -5.50 -2.74 12.30
CA VAL A 564 -6.58 -3.42 11.59
C VAL A 564 -6.00 -4.15 10.37
N PRO A 565 -6.37 -5.41 10.08
CA PRO A 565 -5.85 -6.12 8.92
C PRO A 565 -6.16 -5.37 7.61
N ALA A 566 -5.23 -5.39 6.64
CA ALA A 566 -5.43 -4.84 5.31
C ALA A 566 -6.15 -5.82 4.37
N ASP A 567 -5.99 -7.10 4.62
CA ASP A 567 -6.60 -8.19 3.88
C ASP A 567 -7.19 -9.20 4.86
N ASP A 568 -8.17 -9.99 4.41
CA ASP A 568 -8.66 -11.16 5.11
C ASP A 568 -7.63 -12.30 5.14
N ILE A 569 -8.00 -13.47 5.63
CA ILE A 569 -7.12 -14.63 5.52
C ILE A 569 -7.15 -15.22 4.10
N GLN A 570 -6.02 -15.27 3.43
CA GLN A 570 -5.90 -15.66 2.03
C GLN A 570 -6.06 -17.16 1.74
N THR A 571 -6.47 -17.97 2.70
CA THR A 571 -6.62 -19.42 2.55
C THR A 571 -8.07 -19.87 2.37
N ASP A 572 -9.01 -18.96 2.44
CA ASP A 572 -10.45 -19.19 2.33
C ASP A 572 -11.06 -18.61 1.03
N LEU A 573 -12.36 -18.39 1.00
CA LEU A 573 -13.09 -17.85 -0.13
C LEU A 573 -13.42 -16.37 0.08
N GLY A 574 -13.06 -15.54 -0.88
CA GLY A 574 -13.44 -14.14 -0.88
C GLY A 574 -12.40 -13.20 -0.32
N ASP A 575 -12.88 -12.06 0.19
CA ASP A 575 -12.05 -10.98 0.76
C ASP A 575 -12.78 -10.29 1.95
N ALA A 576 -13.72 -10.99 2.58
CA ALA A 576 -14.56 -10.46 3.64
C ALA A 576 -14.39 -11.22 4.95
N CYS A 577 -14.12 -10.50 6.02
CA CYS A 577 -14.05 -11.01 7.39
C CYS A 577 -14.98 -10.22 8.32
N TYR A 578 -14.99 -10.51 9.61
CA TYR A 578 -15.50 -9.59 10.63
C TYR A 578 -14.35 -8.84 11.28
N VAL A 579 -14.47 -7.51 11.34
CA VAL A 579 -13.51 -6.61 12.00
C VAL A 579 -14.24 -5.70 12.99
N THR A 580 -13.56 -5.24 14.02
CA THR A 580 -14.05 -4.16 14.88
C THR A 580 -13.87 -2.85 14.15
N GLU A 581 -14.98 -2.22 13.77
CA GLU A 581 -15.11 -1.01 12.95
C GLU A 581 -14.18 -0.95 11.70
N ASN A 582 -14.78 -1.21 10.55
CA ASN A 582 -14.05 -1.31 9.27
C ASN A 582 -13.89 0.07 8.62
N GLY A 583 -13.04 0.91 9.17
CA GLY A 583 -12.82 2.27 8.68
C GLY A 583 -12.13 3.15 9.72
N GLY A 584 -11.95 4.42 9.40
CA GLY A 584 -11.33 5.40 10.24
C GLY A 584 -10.11 6.06 9.60
N SER A 585 -9.79 7.27 10.06
CA SER A 585 -8.67 8.07 9.53
C SER A 585 -7.34 7.82 10.24
N SER A 586 -7.37 7.14 11.39
CA SER A 586 -6.18 6.80 12.18
C SER A 586 -6.49 5.72 13.21
N ALA A 587 -5.49 4.98 13.64
CA ALA A 587 -5.58 4.08 14.78
C ALA A 587 -6.09 4.84 16.03
N GLY A 588 -6.99 4.22 16.78
CA GLY A 588 -7.58 4.84 17.95
C GLY A 588 -8.66 5.91 17.69
N SER A 589 -9.12 6.08 16.44
CA SER A 589 -10.24 6.98 16.16
C SER A 589 -11.59 6.28 16.23
N ASN A 590 -11.63 5.01 15.93
CA ASN A 590 -12.83 4.19 15.82
C ASN A 590 -12.67 2.80 16.46
N ASP A 591 -11.59 2.53 17.16
CA ASP A 591 -11.36 1.27 17.86
C ASP A 591 -12.40 1.03 18.98
N VAL A 592 -12.35 -0.11 19.61
CA VAL A 592 -13.31 -0.46 20.66
C VAL A 592 -13.10 0.41 21.89
N ASP A 593 -14.04 1.32 22.15
CA ASP A 593 -13.97 2.30 23.23
C ASP A 593 -15.12 2.13 24.25
N ASN A 594 -14.77 2.18 25.54
CA ASN A 594 -15.71 2.32 26.68
C ASN A 594 -16.84 1.30 26.75
N GLY A 595 -16.59 0.06 26.34
CA GLY A 595 -17.61 -0.98 26.41
C GLY A 595 -17.17 -2.34 25.93
N ILE A 596 -18.13 -3.18 25.61
CA ILE A 596 -17.94 -4.57 25.18
C ILE A 596 -18.63 -4.76 23.85
N VAL A 597 -17.92 -5.36 22.89
CA VAL A 597 -18.49 -5.79 21.60
C VAL A 597 -18.43 -7.29 21.46
N ARG A 598 -19.51 -7.90 20.96
CA ARG A 598 -19.63 -9.35 20.78
C ARG A 598 -20.07 -9.71 19.38
N LEU A 599 -19.45 -10.75 18.84
CA LEU A 599 -19.86 -11.45 17.65
C LEU A 599 -20.30 -12.87 18.04
N ILE A 600 -21.50 -13.28 17.63
CA ILE A 600 -22.14 -14.51 18.08
C ILE A 600 -22.56 -15.33 16.86
N SER A 601 -22.10 -16.58 16.75
CA SER A 601 -22.48 -17.46 15.65
C SER A 601 -23.99 -17.79 15.69
N PRO A 602 -24.59 -18.11 14.55
CA PRO A 602 -25.87 -18.83 14.59
C PRO A 602 -25.74 -20.15 15.35
N MET A 603 -26.86 -20.75 15.77
CA MET A 603 -26.83 -22.05 16.50
C MET A 603 -26.34 -23.16 15.58
N PHE A 604 -25.48 -24.03 16.12
CA PHE A 604 -25.05 -25.26 15.46
C PHE A 604 -25.27 -26.49 16.30
N ASP A 605 -25.48 -27.62 15.64
CA ASP A 605 -25.63 -28.93 16.27
C ASP A 605 -24.28 -29.62 16.37
N GLY A 606 -23.65 -29.57 17.55
CA GLY A 606 -22.40 -30.24 17.83
C GLY A 606 -22.50 -31.77 17.89
N THR A 607 -23.73 -32.30 18.03
CA THR A 607 -23.96 -33.74 18.20
C THR A 607 -23.85 -34.54 16.91
N ILE A 608 -23.80 -33.86 15.76
CA ILE A 608 -23.58 -34.53 14.46
C ILE A 608 -22.13 -35.00 14.29
N TYR A 609 -21.22 -34.52 15.13
CA TYR A 609 -19.83 -34.89 15.20
C TYR A 609 -19.51 -35.77 16.39
N ASN A 610 -18.61 -36.73 16.24
CA ASN A 610 -18.12 -37.52 17.38
C ASN A 610 -17.04 -36.78 18.17
N GLN A 611 -16.25 -35.98 17.49
CA GLN A 611 -15.16 -35.16 18.04
C GLN A 611 -15.30 -33.73 17.48
N PRO A 612 -16.31 -32.94 17.93
CA PRO A 612 -16.52 -31.61 17.37
C PRO A 612 -15.33 -30.68 17.69
N HIS A 613 -14.75 -30.14 16.67
CA HIS A 613 -13.73 -29.07 16.71
C HIS A 613 -14.31 -27.78 16.14
N VAL A 614 -13.83 -26.64 16.63
CA VAL A 614 -14.02 -25.33 16.04
C VAL A 614 -12.66 -24.77 15.66
N SER A 615 -12.52 -24.39 14.40
CA SER A 615 -11.39 -23.58 13.92
C SER A 615 -11.85 -22.20 13.48
N LEU A 616 -10.99 -21.21 13.62
CA LEU A 616 -11.16 -19.86 13.10
C LEU A 616 -9.81 -19.15 13.05
N ALA A 617 -9.66 -18.19 12.15
CA ALA A 617 -8.56 -17.24 12.19
C ALA A 617 -8.91 -16.06 13.08
N THR A 618 -7.95 -15.55 13.85
CA THR A 618 -8.11 -14.40 14.73
C THR A 618 -7.02 -13.38 14.50
N TRP A 619 -7.37 -12.11 14.53
CA TRP A 619 -6.46 -10.97 14.62
C TRP A 619 -6.77 -10.22 15.91
N PHE A 620 -5.76 -9.79 16.66
CA PHE A 620 -5.99 -9.02 17.88
C PHE A 620 -4.83 -8.08 18.17
N VAL A 621 -5.14 -6.79 18.31
CA VAL A 621 -4.20 -5.76 18.72
C VAL A 621 -4.75 -5.03 19.94
N ASN A 622 -3.93 -4.89 20.97
CA ASN A 622 -4.20 -4.12 22.19
C ASN A 622 -2.92 -3.39 22.58
N VAL A 623 -2.85 -2.10 22.25
CA VAL A 623 -1.64 -1.28 22.36
C VAL A 623 -1.98 0.16 22.77
N GLY A 624 -0.97 0.97 23.03
CA GLY A 624 -1.12 2.42 23.33
C GLY A 624 -1.78 2.73 24.66
N GLY A 625 -2.38 3.90 24.76
CA GLY A 625 -3.12 4.37 25.93
C GLY A 625 -2.27 4.68 27.18
N ASN A 626 -2.94 4.78 28.32
CA ASN A 626 -2.33 5.05 29.63
C ASN A 626 -2.17 3.74 30.44
N GLY A 627 -0.93 3.29 30.59
CA GLY A 627 -0.62 2.08 31.38
C GLY A 627 -0.25 0.90 30.49
N THR A 628 -0.28 -0.30 31.08
CA THR A 628 -0.04 -1.53 30.33
C THR A 628 -1.36 -2.00 29.75
N PRO A 629 -1.44 -2.29 28.45
CA PRO A 629 -2.64 -2.86 27.83
C PRO A 629 -3.11 -4.11 28.58
N ASN A 630 -4.40 -4.20 28.88
CA ASN A 630 -4.99 -5.21 29.75
C ASN A 630 -6.29 -5.83 29.22
N ASP A 631 -6.68 -5.48 27.99
CA ASP A 631 -7.84 -6.00 27.31
C ASP A 631 -7.53 -7.33 26.61
N ALA A 632 -8.55 -8.05 26.18
CA ALA A 632 -8.37 -9.35 25.56
C ALA A 632 -9.47 -9.65 24.53
N LEU A 633 -9.13 -10.43 23.52
CA LEU A 633 -10.09 -11.12 22.68
C LEU A 633 -10.47 -12.43 23.39
N VAL A 634 -11.73 -12.54 23.79
CA VAL A 634 -12.26 -13.64 24.59
C VAL A 634 -13.07 -14.58 23.69
N LEU A 635 -12.62 -15.82 23.56
CA LEU A 635 -13.31 -16.85 22.82
C LEU A 635 -14.14 -17.73 23.79
N GLN A 636 -15.41 -17.85 23.51
CA GLN A 636 -16.35 -18.58 24.37
C GLN A 636 -17.21 -19.55 23.54
N VAL A 637 -17.68 -20.59 24.19
CA VAL A 637 -18.68 -21.51 23.65
C VAL A 637 -19.86 -21.69 24.61
N SER A 638 -21.06 -21.68 24.06
CA SER A 638 -22.32 -21.95 24.78
C SER A 638 -22.94 -23.23 24.25
N ASN A 639 -23.53 -24.06 25.17
CA ASN A 639 -24.32 -25.22 24.80
C ASN A 639 -25.83 -25.01 25.00
N GLY A 640 -26.25 -23.73 25.13
CA GLY A 640 -27.63 -23.35 25.42
C GLY A 640 -28.00 -23.36 26.90
N SER A 641 -27.24 -24.05 27.75
CA SER A 641 -27.47 -24.12 29.21
C SER A 641 -26.37 -23.43 30.02
N ALA A 642 -25.17 -23.45 29.51
CA ALA A 642 -23.99 -22.81 30.10
C ALA A 642 -23.13 -22.19 29.00
N THR A 643 -22.33 -21.18 29.37
CA THR A 643 -21.31 -20.57 28.52
C THR A 643 -19.96 -20.65 29.24
N VAL A 644 -18.92 -21.08 28.56
CA VAL A 644 -17.57 -21.20 29.10
C VAL A 644 -16.57 -20.47 28.21
N THR A 645 -15.56 -19.87 28.83
CA THR A 645 -14.42 -19.30 28.10
C THR A 645 -13.49 -20.42 27.68
N ILE A 646 -13.11 -20.43 26.41
CA ILE A 646 -12.12 -21.34 25.82
C ILE A 646 -10.74 -20.75 25.95
N GLU A 647 -10.56 -19.48 25.50
CA GLU A 647 -9.29 -18.76 25.54
C GLU A 647 -9.50 -17.26 25.77
N ASN A 648 -8.53 -16.65 26.47
CA ASN A 648 -8.36 -15.20 26.55
C ASN A 648 -7.05 -14.83 25.82
N ILE A 649 -7.16 -14.22 24.66
CA ILE A 649 -6.01 -13.77 23.86
C ILE A 649 -5.71 -12.34 24.31
N SER A 650 -4.65 -12.17 25.11
CA SER A 650 -4.20 -10.88 25.63
C SER A 650 -2.89 -10.39 25.00
N THR A 651 -2.33 -11.16 24.09
CA THR A 651 -1.08 -10.78 23.38
C THR A 651 -1.45 -10.23 22.02
N SER A 652 -1.03 -9.00 21.75
CA SER A 652 -1.18 -8.38 20.45
C SER A 652 -0.36 -9.10 19.38
N ALA A 653 -0.96 -9.27 18.22
CA ALA A 653 -0.29 -9.79 17.03
C ALA A 653 -0.91 -9.14 15.79
N SER A 654 -0.11 -8.36 15.06
CA SER A 654 -0.48 -7.81 13.76
C SER A 654 -0.35 -8.90 12.67
N ALA A 655 -1.07 -9.99 12.85
CA ALA A 655 -1.09 -11.14 11.95
C ALA A 655 -2.31 -12.02 12.22
N TRP A 656 -2.82 -12.67 11.19
CA TRP A 656 -3.82 -13.71 11.31
C TRP A 656 -3.24 -14.95 12.01
N ILE A 657 -3.89 -15.41 13.07
CA ILE A 657 -3.48 -16.59 13.85
C ILE A 657 -4.61 -17.61 13.83
N LEU A 658 -4.36 -18.76 13.23
CA LEU A 658 -5.32 -19.87 13.21
C LEU A 658 -5.42 -20.49 14.60
N LYS A 659 -6.66 -20.66 15.05
CA LYS A 659 -7.05 -21.30 16.31
C LYS A 659 -7.85 -22.58 16.03
N ASP A 660 -7.68 -23.58 16.87
CA ASP A 660 -8.41 -24.86 16.79
C ASP A 660 -8.69 -25.39 18.20
N TYR A 661 -9.95 -25.73 18.47
CA TYR A 661 -10.40 -26.17 19.79
C TYR A 661 -11.30 -27.36 19.68
N ARG A 662 -10.99 -28.43 20.44
CA ARG A 662 -11.91 -29.54 20.66
C ARG A 662 -12.97 -29.14 21.67
N LEU A 663 -14.19 -28.99 21.23
CA LEU A 663 -15.27 -28.44 22.08
C LEU A 663 -15.59 -29.29 23.31
N SER A 664 -15.47 -30.63 23.20
CA SER A 664 -15.72 -31.54 24.30
C SER A 664 -14.78 -31.41 25.51
N ASP A 665 -13.63 -30.77 25.32
CA ASP A 665 -12.67 -30.51 26.39
C ASP A 665 -13.10 -29.33 27.28
N HIS A 666 -14.04 -28.52 26.81
CA HIS A 666 -14.47 -27.30 27.47
C HIS A 666 -15.92 -27.39 28.00
N ILE A 667 -16.85 -28.00 27.23
CA ILE A 667 -18.27 -28.01 27.54
C ILE A 667 -18.95 -29.30 27.06
N ALA A 668 -20.05 -29.67 27.69
CA ALA A 668 -20.89 -30.77 27.21
C ALA A 668 -21.52 -30.41 25.85
N ILE A 669 -21.38 -31.30 24.88
CA ILE A 669 -21.88 -31.10 23.52
C ILE A 669 -23.40 -31.20 23.49
N SER A 670 -24.04 -30.31 22.73
CA SER A 670 -25.47 -30.24 22.52
C SER A 670 -25.83 -29.90 21.07
N ASN A 671 -27.11 -29.93 20.76
CA ASN A 671 -27.64 -29.51 19.46
C ASN A 671 -27.98 -27.99 19.41
N THR A 672 -27.63 -27.24 20.45
CA THR A 672 -27.91 -25.79 20.57
C THR A 672 -26.64 -25.01 20.90
N MET A 673 -25.51 -25.36 20.26
CA MET A 673 -24.25 -24.70 20.54
C MET A 673 -24.16 -23.36 19.81
N ARG A 674 -23.39 -22.43 20.39
CA ARG A 674 -22.98 -21.17 19.77
C ARG A 674 -21.54 -20.88 20.11
N PHE A 675 -20.82 -20.26 19.18
CA PHE A 675 -19.51 -19.68 19.43
C PHE A 675 -19.66 -18.16 19.63
N ILE A 676 -18.93 -17.60 20.59
CA ILE A 676 -19.04 -16.20 20.99
C ILE A 676 -17.63 -15.63 21.04
N ILE A 677 -17.44 -14.51 20.37
CA ILE A 677 -16.19 -13.77 20.30
C ILE A 677 -16.45 -12.39 20.89
N GLU A 678 -15.72 -12.04 21.94
CA GLU A 678 -15.92 -10.81 22.70
C GLU A 678 -14.61 -10.06 22.84
N THR A 679 -14.63 -8.74 22.64
CA THR A 679 -13.54 -7.88 23.09
C THR A 679 -14.07 -6.62 23.73
N SER A 680 -13.21 -5.89 24.44
CA SER A 680 -13.60 -4.70 25.19
C SER A 680 -12.43 -3.78 25.41
N ASP A 681 -12.67 -2.47 25.43
CA ASP A 681 -11.89 -1.50 26.20
C ASP A 681 -12.80 -0.91 27.29
N LEU A 682 -12.53 -1.27 28.54
CA LEU A 682 -13.30 -0.79 29.69
C LEU A 682 -12.64 0.47 30.28
N GLN A 683 -13.49 1.43 30.62
CA GLN A 683 -13.12 2.79 31.06
C GLN A 683 -11.80 2.94 31.83
N GLY A 684 -10.92 3.80 31.34
CA GLY A 684 -9.86 4.43 32.15
C GLY A 684 -8.49 4.51 31.50
N SER A 685 -8.16 3.75 30.49
CA SER A 685 -6.83 3.72 29.86
C SER A 685 -6.84 4.11 28.39
N GLY A 686 -7.96 3.92 27.65
CA GLY A 686 -8.06 4.27 26.22
C GLY A 686 -6.94 3.61 25.43
N HIS A 687 -6.89 2.26 25.48
CA HIS A 687 -5.97 1.51 24.63
C HIS A 687 -6.54 1.43 23.21
N ILE A 688 -5.71 1.28 22.22
CA ILE A 688 -6.14 0.90 20.86
C ILE A 688 -6.48 -0.59 20.90
N VAL A 689 -7.76 -0.92 20.84
CA VAL A 689 -8.25 -2.31 20.87
C VAL A 689 -8.95 -2.64 19.56
N GLU A 690 -8.29 -3.48 18.76
CA GLU A 690 -8.81 -3.94 17.48
C GLU A 690 -8.80 -5.45 17.37
N ALA A 691 -9.85 -6.02 16.77
CA ALA A 691 -9.98 -7.44 16.55
C ALA A 691 -10.58 -7.75 15.17
N ALA A 692 -10.15 -8.87 14.59
CA ALA A 692 -10.82 -9.44 13.43
C ALA A 692 -10.91 -10.98 13.56
N VAL A 693 -11.86 -11.57 12.84
CA VAL A 693 -12.05 -13.03 12.78
C VAL A 693 -12.46 -13.46 11.39
N ASP A 694 -11.98 -14.66 10.99
CA ASP A 694 -12.22 -15.21 9.68
C ASP A 694 -12.19 -16.75 9.69
N ASP A 695 -12.58 -17.38 8.56
CA ASP A 695 -12.52 -18.83 8.26
C ASP A 695 -13.05 -19.70 9.41
N PHE A 696 -14.30 -19.43 9.84
CA PHE A 696 -14.93 -20.21 10.90
C PHE A 696 -15.42 -21.56 10.40
N GLU A 697 -15.00 -22.65 11.02
CA GLU A 697 -15.50 -24.00 10.72
C GLU A 697 -15.79 -24.82 11.99
N VAL A 698 -16.90 -25.58 11.99
CA VAL A 698 -17.14 -26.69 12.93
C VAL A 698 -17.01 -27.99 12.17
N TYR A 699 -16.10 -28.86 12.61
CA TYR A 699 -15.77 -30.05 11.87
C TYR A 699 -15.50 -31.27 12.76
N GLU A 700 -15.49 -32.48 12.15
CA GLU A 700 -15.10 -33.72 12.83
C GLU A 700 -13.57 -33.74 12.97
N GLY A 701 -13.09 -33.53 14.20
CA GLY A 701 -11.69 -33.67 14.53
C GLY A 701 -11.21 -35.10 14.42
N GLN A 702 -9.94 -35.29 14.16
CA GLN A 702 -9.37 -36.62 14.25
C GLN A 702 -9.47 -37.13 15.69
N PRO A 703 -9.86 -38.40 15.94
CA PRO A 703 -9.88 -38.93 17.28
C PRO A 703 -8.49 -38.73 17.88
N SER A 704 -8.42 -38.15 19.08
CA SER A 704 -7.18 -38.09 19.84
C SER A 704 -6.73 -39.55 20.07
N SER A 705 -5.96 -40.06 19.12
CA SER A 705 -5.24 -41.31 19.38
C SER A 705 -4.23 -40.97 20.45
N THR A 706 -4.42 -41.46 21.67
CA THR A 706 -3.34 -41.61 22.65
C THR A 706 -2.31 -42.65 22.22
N ASN A 707 -2.37 -43.02 20.96
CA ASN A 707 -1.26 -43.67 20.30
C ASN A 707 -0.20 -42.61 20.02
N ALA A 708 0.85 -42.63 20.85
CA ALA A 708 2.12 -42.06 20.44
C ALA A 708 2.28 -42.36 18.95
N ILE A 709 2.60 -41.35 18.15
CA ILE A 709 2.97 -41.52 16.73
C ILE A 709 3.96 -42.68 16.77
N GLU A 710 3.51 -43.90 16.37
CA GLU A 710 4.43 -45.01 16.20
C GLU A 710 5.31 -44.56 15.05
N ASN A 711 6.47 -43.97 15.39
CA ASN A 711 7.48 -43.61 14.44
C ASN A 711 7.75 -44.86 13.62
N LEU A 712 7.66 -44.74 12.32
CA LEU A 712 8.09 -45.78 11.41
C LEU A 712 9.53 -46.11 11.80
N SER A 713 9.82 -47.33 12.24
CA SER A 713 11.18 -47.81 12.47
C SER A 713 11.87 -47.96 11.11
N ALA A 714 12.32 -46.86 10.56
CA ALA A 714 13.08 -46.76 9.34
C ALA A 714 14.45 -46.15 9.71
N ASN A 715 15.50 -46.85 9.47
CA ASN A 715 16.85 -46.28 9.54
C ASN A 715 17.12 -45.54 8.22
N MET A 716 17.53 -44.28 8.29
CA MET A 716 17.88 -43.46 7.12
C MET A 716 19.20 -42.74 7.40
N THR A 717 20.19 -43.00 6.56
CA THR A 717 21.49 -42.30 6.57
C THR A 717 21.61 -41.46 5.29
N ILE A 718 22.00 -40.18 5.45
CA ILE A 718 22.05 -39.20 4.35
C ILE A 718 23.46 -38.63 4.25
N TYR A 719 24.06 -38.73 3.06
CA TYR A 719 25.40 -38.19 2.82
C TYR A 719 25.66 -37.90 1.32
N PRO A 720 26.43 -36.85 0.98
CA PRO A 720 26.85 -35.78 1.90
C PRO A 720 25.66 -34.92 2.31
N ASN A 721 25.68 -34.32 3.49
CA ASN A 721 24.76 -33.27 3.92
C ASN A 721 25.57 -32.26 4.77
N PRO A 722 25.79 -31.03 4.31
CA PRO A 722 25.29 -30.42 3.07
C PRO A 722 25.86 -31.04 1.78
N PHE A 723 25.11 -30.80 0.63
CA PHE A 723 25.45 -31.31 -0.69
C PHE A 723 25.39 -30.22 -1.78
N HIS A 724 26.06 -30.48 -2.94
CA HIS A 724 26.06 -29.54 -4.09
C HIS A 724 25.19 -30.04 -5.26
N GLU A 725 25.43 -31.25 -5.76
CA GLU A 725 24.74 -31.80 -6.94
C GLU A 725 23.64 -32.77 -6.51
N SER A 726 24.00 -33.84 -5.81
CA SER A 726 23.10 -34.88 -5.31
C SER A 726 23.55 -35.37 -3.93
N MET A 727 22.66 -36.07 -3.24
CA MET A 727 22.96 -36.79 -2.00
C MET A 727 22.48 -38.23 -2.11
N ARG A 728 23.15 -39.10 -1.38
CA ARG A 728 22.79 -40.52 -1.25
C ARG A 728 22.06 -40.75 0.06
N ILE A 729 21.00 -41.54 -0.04
CA ILE A 729 20.18 -41.93 1.10
C ILE A 729 20.23 -43.44 1.19
N GLU A 730 20.88 -43.96 2.20
CA GLU A 730 20.78 -45.36 2.56
C GLU A 730 19.61 -45.52 3.52
N TYR A 731 18.74 -46.47 3.25
CA TYR A 731 17.55 -46.71 4.06
C TYR A 731 17.36 -48.22 4.34
N GLU A 732 16.74 -48.47 5.52
CA GLU A 732 16.33 -49.82 5.94
C GLU A 732 14.89 -49.72 6.51
N LEU A 733 13.95 -50.46 5.92
CA LEU A 733 12.52 -50.47 6.25
C LEU A 733 12.15 -51.85 6.84
N LEU A 734 11.15 -51.91 7.68
CA LEU A 734 10.61 -53.15 8.19
C LEU A 734 9.80 -53.92 7.11
N THR A 735 9.13 -53.21 6.22
CA THR A 735 8.32 -53.77 5.13
C THR A 735 8.63 -53.07 3.80
N GLU A 736 8.22 -53.65 2.70
CA GLU A 736 8.35 -53.10 1.34
C GLU A 736 7.27 -52.02 1.11
N ASN A 737 7.45 -51.21 0.05
CA ASN A 737 6.53 -50.17 -0.42
C ASN A 737 6.38 -48.97 0.52
N ALA A 738 7.25 -48.00 0.40
CA ALA A 738 7.25 -46.73 1.08
C ALA A 738 7.46 -45.59 0.09
N THR A 739 7.23 -44.36 0.50
CA THR A 739 7.56 -43.16 -0.25
C THR A 739 8.57 -42.32 0.52
N LEU A 740 9.68 -41.93 -0.09
CA LEU A 740 10.58 -40.93 0.42
C LEU A 740 10.13 -39.58 -0.14
N ALA A 741 9.83 -38.63 0.75
CA ALA A 741 9.39 -37.28 0.39
C ALA A 741 10.34 -36.21 0.91
N ILE A 742 10.66 -35.25 0.05
CA ILE A 742 11.47 -34.07 0.37
C ILE A 742 10.54 -32.85 0.35
N TYR A 743 10.63 -32.05 1.40
CA TYR A 743 9.79 -30.87 1.64
C TYR A 743 10.64 -29.61 1.66
N ASN A 744 10.14 -28.52 1.15
CA ASN A 744 10.69 -27.19 1.38
C ASN A 744 10.40 -26.70 2.82
N THR A 745 10.85 -25.47 3.15
CA THR A 745 10.70 -24.88 4.50
C THR A 745 9.25 -24.56 4.87
N ILE A 746 8.34 -24.48 3.90
CA ILE A 746 6.90 -24.26 4.09
C ILE A 746 6.08 -25.55 4.02
N GLY A 747 6.73 -26.73 4.02
CA GLY A 747 6.07 -28.03 4.09
C GLY A 747 5.55 -28.59 2.74
N GLN A 748 5.78 -27.94 1.61
CA GLN A 748 5.41 -28.47 0.31
C GLN A 748 6.36 -29.59 -0.13
N VAL A 749 5.83 -30.66 -0.73
CA VAL A 749 6.64 -31.73 -1.33
C VAL A 749 7.27 -31.20 -2.61
N VAL A 750 8.60 -31.15 -2.65
CA VAL A 750 9.38 -30.71 -3.83
C VAL A 750 9.99 -31.86 -4.62
N GLU A 751 10.15 -33.02 -3.99
CA GLU A 751 10.64 -34.22 -4.65
C GLU A 751 10.10 -35.45 -3.89
N ASN A 752 9.70 -36.51 -4.64
CA ASN A 752 9.30 -37.77 -4.03
C ASN A 752 9.81 -38.99 -4.84
N HIS A 753 10.10 -40.09 -4.12
CA HIS A 753 10.60 -41.34 -4.68
C HIS A 753 9.87 -42.52 -4.07
N PHE A 754 9.38 -43.44 -4.92
CA PHE A 754 8.76 -44.65 -4.47
C PHE A 754 9.82 -45.72 -4.15
N ILE A 755 9.74 -46.31 -2.96
CA ILE A 755 10.67 -47.31 -2.45
C ILE A 755 9.97 -48.67 -2.43
N ASN A 756 10.44 -49.62 -3.28
CA ASN A 756 9.85 -50.94 -3.41
C ASN A 756 10.56 -52.04 -2.59
N ASN A 757 11.76 -51.74 -2.06
CA ASN A 757 12.61 -52.69 -1.36
C ASN A 757 12.74 -52.32 0.11
N LYS A 758 12.94 -53.31 0.98
CA LYS A 758 13.17 -53.07 2.41
C LYS A 758 14.45 -52.30 2.74
N ASN A 759 15.49 -52.49 1.93
CA ASN A 759 16.74 -51.76 2.06
C ASN A 759 17.27 -51.36 0.69
N GLY A 760 18.02 -50.26 0.64
CA GLY A 760 18.56 -49.77 -0.61
C GLY A 760 19.25 -48.42 -0.47
N VAL A 761 19.69 -47.94 -1.62
CA VAL A 761 20.33 -46.63 -1.75
C VAL A 761 19.57 -45.85 -2.83
N LEU A 762 19.18 -44.61 -2.52
CA LEU A 762 18.62 -43.64 -3.48
C LEU A 762 19.60 -42.49 -3.63
N GLU A 763 19.70 -41.99 -4.86
CA GLU A 763 20.39 -40.75 -5.16
C GLU A 763 19.35 -39.71 -5.54
N VAL A 764 19.27 -38.63 -4.78
CA VAL A 764 18.19 -37.63 -4.84
C VAL A 764 18.73 -36.21 -4.72
N GLY A 765 17.89 -35.21 -4.94
CA GLY A 765 18.19 -33.80 -4.75
C GLY A 765 18.89 -33.13 -5.92
N GLN A 766 18.98 -33.77 -7.08
CA GLN A 766 19.65 -33.22 -8.28
C GLN A 766 18.93 -31.97 -8.77
N ASN A 767 17.60 -31.99 -8.73
CA ASN A 767 16.74 -30.91 -9.24
C ASN A 767 16.32 -29.89 -8.17
N LEU A 768 16.80 -30.01 -6.94
CA LEU A 768 16.51 -29.04 -5.90
C LEU A 768 17.30 -27.74 -6.13
N GLU A 769 16.73 -26.64 -5.82
CA GLU A 769 17.38 -25.32 -5.73
C GLU A 769 18.30 -25.24 -4.51
N LYS A 770 19.17 -24.23 -4.42
CA LYS A 770 19.95 -23.97 -3.22
C LYS A 770 19.05 -23.62 -2.06
N GLY A 771 19.19 -24.28 -0.92
CA GLY A 771 18.29 -24.04 0.20
C GLY A 771 18.30 -25.12 1.28
N VAL A 772 17.39 -24.95 2.22
CA VAL A 772 17.13 -25.88 3.33
C VAL A 772 15.87 -26.67 3.00
N TYR A 773 15.95 -28.01 3.21
CA TYR A 773 14.85 -28.91 2.98
C TYR A 773 14.72 -29.90 4.13
N PHE A 774 13.57 -30.58 4.19
CA PHE A 774 13.29 -31.65 5.15
C PHE A 774 12.92 -32.92 4.40
N ILE A 775 13.39 -34.04 4.90
CA ILE A 775 13.19 -35.36 4.26
C ILE A 775 12.64 -36.36 5.25
N ARG A 776 11.70 -37.17 4.82
CA ARG A 776 11.18 -38.32 5.60
C ARG A 776 10.68 -39.44 4.69
N ILE A 777 10.57 -40.64 5.28
CA ILE A 777 9.96 -41.80 4.64
C ILE A 777 8.54 -41.97 5.18
N ILE A 778 7.60 -42.23 4.29
CA ILE A 778 6.17 -42.43 4.58
C ILE A 778 5.78 -43.85 4.17
N GLN A 779 5.16 -44.59 5.06
CA GLN A 779 4.68 -45.95 4.82
C GLN A 779 3.41 -46.24 5.61
N ASN A 780 2.30 -46.59 4.93
CA ASN A 780 1.01 -46.89 5.59
C ASN A 780 0.57 -45.81 6.62
N GLU A 781 0.58 -44.55 6.22
CA GLU A 781 0.24 -43.40 7.08
C GLU A 781 1.21 -43.14 8.26
N LYS A 782 2.28 -43.93 8.42
CA LYS A 782 3.35 -43.72 9.40
C LYS A 782 4.52 -43.00 8.74
N THR A 783 5.22 -42.17 9.50
CA THR A 783 6.37 -41.39 9.02
C THR A 783 7.62 -41.70 9.82
N SER A 784 8.78 -41.76 9.15
CA SER A 784 10.08 -41.78 9.82
C SER A 784 10.39 -40.47 10.53
N GLU A 785 11.43 -40.43 11.34
CA GLU A 785 12.03 -39.20 11.81
C GLU A 785 12.35 -38.26 10.63
N THR A 786 12.01 -36.99 10.76
CA THR A 786 12.30 -35.96 9.76
C THR A 786 13.74 -35.49 9.89
N LYS A 787 14.50 -35.54 8.79
CA LYS A 787 15.88 -35.05 8.76
C LYS A 787 16.03 -33.80 7.93
N LYS A 788 16.82 -32.85 8.43
CA LYS A 788 17.15 -31.61 7.72
C LYS A 788 18.27 -31.87 6.72
N ILE A 789 18.13 -31.38 5.50
CA ILE A 789 19.16 -31.45 4.44
C ILE A 789 19.40 -30.02 3.91
N VAL A 790 20.60 -29.77 3.40
CA VAL A 790 21.02 -28.45 2.93
C VAL A 790 21.72 -28.58 1.58
N LYS A 791 21.26 -27.88 0.55
CA LYS A 791 21.89 -27.76 -0.78
C LYS A 791 22.57 -26.41 -0.92
N PHE A 792 23.85 -26.41 -1.32
CA PHE A 792 24.68 -25.23 -1.58
C PHE A 792 24.74 -24.83 -3.07
#